data_55f9d969da645091a3c766cb98579be4
#
_entry.id   55f9d969da645091a3c766cb98579be4
#
_cell.length_a   1.000
_cell.length_b   1.000
_cell.length_c   1.000
_cell.angle_alpha   90.00
_cell.angle_beta   90.00
_cell.angle_gamma   90.00
#
_symmetry.space_group_name_H-M   'P 1'
#
loop_
_entity.id
_entity.type
_entity.pdbx_description
1 polymer ?
#
loop_
_entity_poly.entity_id
_entity_poly.type
_entity_poly.pdbx_seq_one_letter_code
_entity_poly.pdbx_strand_id
1 'polypeptide(L)'
;MTRKVLTRALITIVLILAAFYMVGCNKKKKKDSIVLMSDDVSGLFNPFYATSGADMEVTGMTQIGMLTTDSNGQTACGDDLPTVVKAYKQEMVGDDTVYTFVLKNGLKFSDGVPLTMNDVLFNMYEYLDPVYTGSSTMYSIKIKGLTQYRTQKNYSDSSSSAEDAISNQASVLAQNRLEELILVFEENGLIEGTQNSYSLNETQMKAAISTWDVTEGYKSAVATDAQKRTMTDSDYRAKLKEDYELALTKFKEELKMDYSAAKESFDLTTAPYKDWANELSNDIFKYFLFEGYITPVYKDVMGKKDKTVIEKFENADIVSKYNTEEEAINRVYNDTVKNQLNYVLSYWGTAGTLTTIFTATARDIILHNNMSSADELTYKNIEGIVSLGHTTDVSSVTIGSTTYKVCHDHNPDGTVKGADEYDVLQITLVGTDPKAIYNFGFSVAPVHYYTQDSTHPNGREVDIANNKFGVEYASSDFQSKVIQSKEHVEVPVGAGSYQATDENGSDHPTGDNFVRSNIIYYKANKNFMFNVKTEKLQLQIVSSANAIDKLVSGEVDFITPQFTKANSERLTGLKKDGIEKLDSWQLGYGYIGVNAGKVPNLNIRKAIMSAMETSLALSYYESGTVKNISWPMSTVSWAYPFEDDGITSKYNSHDYTNWEGLDKAKEKISRYMALAGVTAGDSQLKIKFTIAGSSITEHPTYSVFKQASEILNDMGWNVEVKADSQALTKLATGSLEVWAAAWGSTIDPDMYQVYHKNSSATSVYAWGYREILSNQSQYRTENQIINKLSELIDDARSITDQKSRKAMYEEAMGYVLDLAVEMPVYQRKTLYAYNSKAITGLNSNINPYTSPLEKIWEIELVK
;
A
#
# COMPACT_ATOMS: atom_id res chain seq x y z
N MET A 1 -46.13 22.19 -58.10
CA MET A 1 -44.68 22.15 -58.23
C MET A 1 -43.97 22.96 -57.12
N THR A 2 -44.67 23.37 -56.07
CA THR A 2 -44.15 24.37 -55.11
C THR A 2 -43.82 23.79 -53.68
N ARG A 3 -44.35 22.68 -53.25
CA ARG A 3 -44.07 22.17 -51.91
C ARG A 3 -42.77 21.32 -51.82
N LYS A 4 -42.44 20.56 -52.85
CA LYS A 4 -41.20 19.76 -52.85
C LYS A 4 -39.93 20.58 -53.08
N VAL A 5 -40.03 21.71 -53.74
CA VAL A 5 -38.89 22.65 -53.94
C VAL A 5 -38.59 23.43 -52.66
N LEU A 6 -39.59 23.88 -51.93
CA LEU A 6 -39.44 24.57 -50.67
C LEU A 6 -38.83 23.63 -49.56
N THR A 7 -39.29 22.37 -49.51
CA THR A 7 -38.76 21.41 -48.52
C THR A 7 -37.31 21.05 -48.82
N ARG A 8 -36.90 20.91 -50.09
CA ARG A 8 -35.49 20.70 -50.47
C ARG A 8 -34.62 21.91 -50.21
N ALA A 9 -35.12 23.15 -50.46
CA ALA A 9 -34.40 24.37 -50.11
C ALA A 9 -34.20 24.53 -48.59
N LEU A 10 -35.25 24.21 -47.80
CA LEU A 10 -35.15 24.26 -46.32
C LEU A 10 -34.16 23.21 -45.76
N ILE A 11 -34.16 21.97 -46.28
CA ILE A 11 -33.24 20.95 -45.89
C ILE A 11 -31.78 21.32 -46.26
N THR A 12 -31.60 21.93 -47.45
CA THR A 12 -30.26 22.40 -47.88
C THR A 12 -29.78 23.59 -47.03
N ILE A 13 -30.66 24.51 -46.65
CA ILE A 13 -30.33 25.61 -45.74
C ILE A 13 -30.02 25.11 -44.32
N VAL A 14 -30.75 24.14 -43.81
CA VAL A 14 -30.48 23.51 -42.51
C VAL A 14 -29.17 22.72 -42.54
N LEU A 15 -28.85 22.02 -43.63
CA LEU A 15 -27.55 21.31 -43.80
C LEU A 15 -26.38 22.30 -43.94
N ILE A 16 -26.58 23.42 -44.62
CA ILE A 16 -25.58 24.49 -44.76
C ILE A 16 -25.39 25.21 -43.39
N LEU A 17 -26.45 25.47 -42.64
CA LEU A 17 -26.36 26.03 -41.29
C LEU A 17 -25.75 25.07 -40.28
N ALA A 18 -26.02 23.77 -40.39
CA ALA A 18 -25.36 22.73 -39.59
C ALA A 18 -23.89 22.58 -39.97
N ALA A 19 -23.54 22.70 -41.29
CA ALA A 19 -22.14 22.71 -41.73
C ALA A 19 -21.41 24.00 -41.26
N PHE A 20 -22.05 25.15 -41.27
CA PHE A 20 -21.50 26.38 -40.69
C PHE A 20 -21.39 26.33 -39.17
N TYR A 21 -22.30 25.66 -38.45
CA TYR A 21 -22.18 25.43 -37.01
C TYR A 21 -21.03 24.46 -36.70
N MET A 22 -20.75 23.46 -37.57
CA MET A 22 -19.62 22.52 -37.40
C MET A 22 -18.29 23.11 -37.84
N VAL A 23 -18.24 24.16 -38.67
CA VAL A 23 -17.00 24.84 -39.10
C VAL A 23 -16.70 26.09 -38.24
N GLY A 24 -17.66 26.56 -37.43
CA GLY A 24 -17.59 27.78 -36.66
C GLY A 24 -17.08 27.70 -35.22
N CYS A 25 -16.76 26.50 -34.70
CA CYS A 25 -16.32 26.34 -33.30
C CYS A 25 -15.23 25.27 -33.12
N ASN A 26 -14.15 25.38 -33.86
CA ASN A 26 -12.89 24.71 -33.48
C ASN A 26 -11.79 25.76 -33.35
N LYS A 27 -11.97 26.78 -32.56
CA LYS A 27 -10.88 27.31 -31.76
C LYS A 27 -10.59 26.19 -30.73
N LYS A 28 -9.57 25.35 -30.96
CA LYS A 28 -9.05 24.49 -29.90
C LYS A 28 -8.93 25.37 -28.66
N LYS A 29 -9.74 25.09 -27.64
CA LYS A 29 -9.63 25.79 -26.37
C LYS A 29 -8.16 25.63 -25.97
N LYS A 30 -7.44 26.72 -25.76
CA LYS A 30 -6.03 26.66 -25.40
C LYS A 30 -5.98 25.85 -24.11
N LYS A 31 -5.17 24.81 -24.10
CA LYS A 31 -4.99 23.94 -22.94
C LYS A 31 -4.46 24.79 -21.79
N ASP A 32 -5.09 24.72 -20.63
CA ASP A 32 -4.79 25.52 -19.44
C ASP A 32 -4.29 24.67 -18.26
N SER A 33 -4.19 23.37 -18.47
CA SER A 33 -3.71 22.41 -17.47
C SER A 33 -2.65 21.47 -18.03
N ILE A 34 -1.66 21.12 -17.22
CA ILE A 34 -0.81 19.96 -17.44
C ILE A 34 -1.60 18.71 -17.05
N VAL A 35 -1.57 17.69 -17.91
CA VAL A 35 -2.25 16.42 -17.63
C VAL A 35 -1.23 15.30 -17.63
N LEU A 36 -1.00 14.69 -16.47
CA LEU A 36 -0.11 13.55 -16.30
C LEU A 36 -0.94 12.26 -16.24
N MET A 37 -0.42 11.16 -16.73
CA MET A 37 -1.00 9.84 -16.51
C MET A 37 -0.78 9.41 -15.07
N SER A 38 -1.80 8.79 -14.47
CA SER A 38 -1.72 8.02 -13.22
C SER A 38 -2.22 6.60 -13.45
N ASP A 39 -1.70 5.65 -12.70
CA ASP A 39 -2.28 4.32 -12.57
C ASP A 39 -3.55 4.37 -11.70
N ASP A 40 -4.26 3.25 -11.58
CA ASP A 40 -5.44 3.14 -10.74
C ASP A 40 -5.10 3.43 -9.28
N VAL A 41 -5.91 4.25 -8.62
CA VAL A 41 -5.74 4.65 -7.22
C VAL A 41 -6.70 3.89 -6.31
N SER A 42 -6.27 3.59 -5.08
CA SER A 42 -7.16 3.00 -4.07
C SER A 42 -7.99 4.06 -3.32
N GLY A 43 -7.65 5.34 -3.43
CA GLY A 43 -8.32 6.45 -2.76
C GLY A 43 -7.83 6.70 -1.33
N LEU A 44 -6.72 6.09 -0.93
CA LEU A 44 -6.10 6.30 0.37
C LEU A 44 -5.00 7.38 0.26
N PHE A 45 -5.41 8.65 0.18
CA PHE A 45 -4.51 9.80 -0.02
C PHE A 45 -4.02 10.43 1.29
N ASN A 46 -3.91 9.64 2.33
CA ASN A 46 -3.43 10.08 3.64
C ASN A 46 -1.90 9.94 3.72
N PRO A 47 -1.13 10.99 4.10
CA PRO A 47 0.34 10.94 4.14
C PRO A 47 0.91 9.91 5.12
N PHE A 48 0.14 9.52 6.15
CA PHE A 48 0.55 8.52 7.13
C PHE A 48 0.27 7.08 6.64
N TYR A 49 -0.72 6.88 5.77
CA TYR A 49 -1.25 5.56 5.43
C TYR A 49 -1.23 5.20 3.94
N ALA A 50 -0.91 6.14 3.04
CA ALA A 50 -0.76 5.84 1.62
C ALA A 50 0.37 4.81 1.41
N THR A 51 0.06 3.68 0.76
CA THR A 51 1.01 2.58 0.54
C THR A 51 1.14 2.18 -0.92
N SER A 52 0.13 2.40 -1.76
CA SER A 52 0.25 2.19 -3.20
C SER A 52 1.07 3.29 -3.87
N GLY A 53 1.82 2.96 -4.92
CA GLY A 53 2.60 3.95 -5.65
C GLY A 53 1.74 5.09 -6.22
N ALA A 54 0.55 4.77 -6.74
CA ALA A 54 -0.39 5.76 -7.28
C ALA A 54 -0.95 6.69 -6.19
N ASP A 55 -1.37 6.14 -5.03
CA ASP A 55 -1.86 6.98 -3.92
C ASP A 55 -0.75 7.86 -3.34
N MET A 56 0.49 7.35 -3.25
CA MET A 56 1.65 8.16 -2.83
C MET A 56 1.98 9.26 -3.85
N GLU A 57 1.82 9.03 -5.15
CA GLU A 57 1.98 10.06 -6.18
C GLU A 57 0.94 11.17 -5.99
N VAL A 58 -0.34 10.79 -5.79
CA VAL A 58 -1.43 11.75 -5.52
C VAL A 58 -1.14 12.58 -4.27
N THR A 59 -0.78 11.94 -3.18
CA THR A 59 -0.46 12.62 -1.91
C THR A 59 0.78 13.50 -2.05
N GLY A 60 1.82 13.03 -2.72
CA GLY A 60 3.10 13.72 -2.92
C GLY A 60 2.99 15.07 -3.64
N MET A 61 1.97 15.28 -4.50
CA MET A 61 1.73 16.58 -5.14
C MET A 61 1.42 17.68 -4.12
N THR A 62 0.87 17.31 -2.95
CA THR A 62 0.44 18.24 -1.90
C THR A 62 1.40 18.35 -0.73
N GLN A 63 2.44 17.53 -0.65
CA GLN A 63 3.32 17.43 0.51
C GLN A 63 4.73 17.98 0.25
N ILE A 64 5.42 18.37 1.33
CA ILE A 64 6.89 18.54 1.37
C ILE A 64 7.45 17.73 2.53
N GLY A 65 8.64 17.16 2.33
CA GLY A 65 9.34 16.40 3.36
C GLY A 65 10.21 17.27 4.28
N MET A 66 10.58 16.71 5.43
CA MET A 66 11.64 17.29 6.24
C MET A 66 12.93 17.44 5.42
N LEU A 67 13.30 16.36 4.71
CA LEU A 67 14.47 16.27 3.83
C LEU A 67 14.03 15.76 2.45
N THR A 68 14.90 15.90 1.45
CA THR A 68 14.75 15.27 0.14
C THR A 68 15.99 14.44 -0.17
N THR A 69 16.08 13.91 -1.38
CA THR A 69 17.21 13.13 -1.88
C THR A 69 17.85 13.85 -3.07
N ASP A 70 19.16 13.90 -3.13
CA ASP A 70 19.90 14.43 -4.28
C ASP A 70 20.08 13.37 -5.40
N SER A 71 20.67 13.77 -6.50
CA SER A 71 20.94 12.89 -7.65
C SER A 71 21.89 11.72 -7.38
N ASN A 72 22.56 11.69 -6.23
CA ASN A 72 23.42 10.59 -5.79
C ASN A 72 22.74 9.68 -4.76
N GLY A 73 21.47 9.94 -4.44
CA GLY A 73 20.75 9.21 -3.43
C GLY A 73 21.08 9.63 -2.00
N GLN A 74 21.76 10.78 -1.80
CA GLN A 74 22.06 11.29 -0.46
C GLN A 74 20.94 12.23 0.00
N THR A 75 20.70 12.25 1.32
CA THR A 75 19.77 13.21 1.91
C THR A 75 20.22 14.65 1.73
N ALA A 76 19.29 15.51 1.35
CA ALA A 76 19.55 16.91 1.04
C ALA A 76 18.49 17.83 1.67
N CYS A 77 18.90 19.06 1.97
CA CYS A 77 18.04 20.16 2.39
C CYS A 77 18.69 21.49 2.02
N GLY A 78 18.01 22.58 2.15
CA GLY A 78 18.52 23.92 1.84
C GLY A 78 17.43 24.85 1.33
N ASP A 79 17.75 26.13 1.20
CA ASP A 79 16.77 27.15 0.80
C ASP A 79 16.29 26.97 -0.65
N ASP A 80 17.04 26.29 -1.49
CA ASP A 80 16.77 25.97 -2.90
C ASP A 80 16.05 24.64 -3.13
N LEU A 81 15.73 23.90 -2.05
CA LEU A 81 15.05 22.62 -2.10
C LEU A 81 13.69 22.68 -1.39
N PRO A 82 12.68 21.90 -1.84
CA PRO A 82 11.33 21.88 -1.25
C PRO A 82 11.31 21.04 0.04
N THR A 83 12.03 21.49 1.06
CA THR A 83 12.16 20.79 2.33
C THR A 83 11.79 21.70 3.50
N VAL A 84 11.35 21.11 4.61
CA VAL A 84 11.10 21.83 5.86
C VAL A 84 12.42 22.22 6.52
N VAL A 85 13.44 21.36 6.45
CA VAL A 85 14.76 21.60 7.01
C VAL A 85 15.58 22.53 6.13
N LYS A 86 16.20 23.53 6.77
CA LYS A 86 17.16 24.48 6.17
C LYS A 86 18.58 23.93 6.19
N ALA A 87 18.97 23.36 7.31
CA ALA A 87 20.29 22.76 7.50
C ALA A 87 20.23 21.65 8.55
N TYR A 88 21.11 20.67 8.44
CA TYR A 88 21.24 19.64 9.47
C TYR A 88 22.70 19.24 9.68
N LYS A 89 22.97 18.66 10.85
CA LYS A 89 24.21 17.93 11.14
C LYS A 89 23.92 16.63 11.87
N GLN A 90 24.84 15.70 11.72
CA GLN A 90 24.91 14.46 12.47
C GLN A 90 26.24 14.42 13.21
N GLU A 91 26.24 14.11 14.49
CA GLU A 91 27.44 13.99 15.30
C GLU A 91 27.32 12.87 16.33
N MET A 92 28.45 12.27 16.69
CA MET A 92 28.51 11.32 17.82
C MET A 92 28.71 12.09 19.11
N VAL A 93 27.88 11.81 20.12
CA VAL A 93 27.98 12.36 21.46
C VAL A 93 28.06 11.19 22.46
N GLY A 94 29.27 10.86 22.90
CA GLY A 94 29.51 9.57 23.57
C GLY A 94 29.31 8.41 22.60
N ASP A 95 28.48 7.47 22.98
CA ASP A 95 28.11 6.32 22.15
C ASP A 95 26.84 6.56 21.31
N ASP A 96 26.15 7.70 21.52
CA ASP A 96 24.90 8.03 20.87
C ASP A 96 25.10 8.89 19.62
N THR A 97 24.20 8.76 18.64
CA THR A 97 24.16 9.62 17.45
C THR A 97 23.13 10.73 17.63
N VAL A 98 23.56 11.98 17.49
CA VAL A 98 22.67 13.15 17.58
C VAL A 98 22.53 13.81 16.21
N TYR A 99 21.28 13.92 15.77
CA TYR A 99 20.89 14.72 14.61
C TYR A 99 20.35 16.06 15.08
N THR A 100 20.81 17.15 14.45
CA THR A 100 20.30 18.50 14.73
C THR A 100 19.77 19.11 13.44
N PHE A 101 18.49 19.45 13.42
CA PHE A 101 17.79 20.02 12.28
C PHE A 101 17.37 21.44 12.57
N VAL A 102 17.76 22.39 11.73
CA VAL A 102 17.30 23.77 11.73
C VAL A 102 16.15 23.89 10.74
N LEU A 103 14.98 24.32 11.18
CA LEU A 103 13.81 24.47 10.33
C LEU A 103 13.82 25.80 9.55
N LYS A 104 13.17 25.84 8.40
CA LYS A 104 12.92 27.08 7.67
C LYS A 104 11.78 27.86 8.30
N ASN A 105 11.88 29.16 8.28
CA ASN A 105 10.81 30.06 8.70
C ASN A 105 9.87 30.40 7.54
N GLY A 106 8.63 30.75 7.84
CA GLY A 106 7.67 31.31 6.90
C GLY A 106 7.03 30.31 5.95
N LEU A 107 7.22 29.01 6.16
CA LEU A 107 6.52 27.97 5.43
C LEU A 107 5.03 27.98 5.77
N LYS A 108 4.18 27.65 4.80
CA LYS A 108 2.73 27.59 4.98
C LYS A 108 2.14 26.41 4.28
N PHE A 109 1.09 25.87 4.85
CA PHE A 109 0.21 24.93 4.18
C PHE A 109 -0.64 25.62 3.10
N SER A 110 -1.28 24.83 2.26
CA SER A 110 -2.08 25.33 1.13
C SER A 110 -3.25 26.21 1.57
N ASP A 111 -3.80 26.00 2.75
CA ASP A 111 -4.85 26.80 3.38
C ASP A 111 -4.35 28.12 4.03
N GLY A 112 -3.03 28.32 4.05
CA GLY A 112 -2.38 29.52 4.58
C GLY A 112 -1.97 29.46 6.04
N VAL A 113 -2.29 28.37 6.75
CA VAL A 113 -1.82 28.12 8.12
C VAL A 113 -0.30 27.90 8.10
N PRO A 114 0.46 28.54 9.03
CA PRO A 114 1.90 28.33 9.12
C PRO A 114 2.26 26.86 9.39
N LEU A 115 3.31 26.36 8.72
CA LEU A 115 3.98 25.11 9.08
C LEU A 115 5.07 25.43 10.09
N THR A 116 5.01 24.80 11.28
CA THR A 116 5.86 25.10 12.44
C THR A 116 6.44 23.84 13.07
N MET A 117 7.21 23.99 14.15
CA MET A 117 7.69 22.88 14.97
C MET A 117 6.54 22.00 15.50
N ASN A 118 5.37 22.60 15.72
CA ASN A 118 4.19 21.85 16.19
C ASN A 118 3.79 20.75 15.21
N ASP A 119 3.78 21.05 13.90
CA ASP A 119 3.45 20.08 12.86
C ASP A 119 4.52 19.00 12.75
N VAL A 120 5.80 19.38 12.83
CA VAL A 120 6.92 18.44 12.81
C VAL A 120 6.83 17.43 13.95
N LEU A 121 6.58 17.90 15.17
CA LEU A 121 6.44 17.02 16.33
C LEU A 121 5.17 16.19 16.28
N PHE A 122 4.03 16.76 15.85
CA PHE A 122 2.82 15.99 15.61
C PHE A 122 3.11 14.79 14.69
N ASN A 123 3.72 15.03 13.52
CA ASN A 123 4.04 13.95 12.58
C ASN A 123 4.96 12.89 13.20
N MET A 124 5.99 13.30 13.94
CA MET A 124 6.87 12.36 14.61
C MET A 124 6.12 11.50 15.63
N TYR A 125 5.29 12.11 16.49
CA TYR A 125 4.55 11.37 17.51
C TYR A 125 3.45 10.50 16.93
N GLU A 126 2.87 10.89 15.77
CA GLU A 126 1.93 10.05 15.02
C GLU A 126 2.62 8.78 14.48
N TYR A 127 3.76 8.93 13.78
CA TYR A 127 4.53 7.78 13.29
C TYR A 127 5.10 6.89 14.41
N LEU A 128 5.33 7.44 15.59
CA LEU A 128 5.90 6.76 16.74
C LEU A 128 4.84 6.23 17.71
N ASP A 129 3.57 6.49 17.46
CA ASP A 129 2.49 5.98 18.29
C ASP A 129 2.49 4.44 18.29
N PRO A 130 2.31 3.78 19.45
CA PRO A 130 2.39 2.33 19.54
C PRO A 130 1.29 1.58 18.78
N VAL A 131 0.15 2.20 18.47
CA VAL A 131 -0.93 1.57 17.68
C VAL A 131 -0.96 2.04 16.22
N TYR A 132 0.00 2.83 15.79
CA TYR A 132 0.18 3.18 14.38
C TYR A 132 0.50 1.93 13.55
N THR A 133 -0.26 1.70 12.46
CA THR A 133 -0.17 0.50 11.62
C THR A 133 0.33 0.78 10.19
N GLY A 134 0.78 2.00 9.92
CA GLY A 134 1.39 2.35 8.64
C GLY A 134 2.85 1.88 8.54
N SER A 135 3.73 2.69 7.95
CA SER A 135 5.14 2.33 7.77
C SER A 135 5.88 2.18 9.10
N SER A 136 6.58 1.06 9.28
CA SER A 136 7.37 0.78 10.46
C SER A 136 8.74 1.48 10.49
N THR A 137 9.13 2.17 9.44
CA THR A 137 10.48 2.70 9.29
C THR A 137 10.88 3.67 10.39
N MET A 138 9.96 4.52 10.84
CA MET A 138 10.25 5.51 11.88
C MET A 138 10.38 4.89 13.27
N TYR A 139 9.40 4.09 13.70
CA TYR A 139 9.46 3.50 15.05
C TYR A 139 10.45 2.34 15.19
N SER A 140 11.03 1.89 14.09
CA SER A 140 12.11 0.90 14.08
C SER A 140 13.50 1.52 14.36
N ILE A 141 13.61 2.85 14.42
CA ILE A 141 14.83 3.57 14.78
C ILE A 141 14.97 3.55 16.30
N LYS A 142 16.18 3.29 16.83
CA LYS A 142 16.44 3.29 18.26
C LYS A 142 16.56 4.72 18.84
N ILE A 143 15.47 5.50 18.74
CA ILE A 143 15.40 6.82 19.35
C ILE A 143 15.42 6.66 20.87
N LYS A 144 16.26 7.42 21.56
CA LYS A 144 16.41 7.35 23.01
C LYS A 144 15.08 7.63 23.72
N GLY A 145 14.66 6.75 24.62
CA GLY A 145 13.37 6.83 25.31
C GLY A 145 12.15 6.36 24.52
N LEU A 146 12.32 5.93 23.26
CA LEU A 146 11.19 5.49 22.44
C LEU A 146 10.53 4.22 22.98
N THR A 147 11.32 3.23 23.40
CA THR A 147 10.80 1.98 23.95
C THR A 147 9.97 2.24 25.21
N GLN A 148 10.44 3.12 26.10
CA GLN A 148 9.71 3.52 27.31
C GLN A 148 8.39 4.21 26.94
N TYR A 149 8.41 5.14 26.00
CA TYR A 149 7.21 5.84 25.52
C TYR A 149 6.20 4.85 24.92
N ARG A 150 6.64 3.98 23.98
CA ARG A 150 5.75 3.05 23.28
C ARG A 150 5.19 1.94 24.17
N THR A 151 5.89 1.57 25.26
CA THR A 151 5.47 0.46 26.13
C THR A 151 4.93 0.90 27.49
N GLN A 152 5.16 2.17 27.86
CA GLN A 152 4.86 2.73 29.19
C GLN A 152 5.52 1.94 30.34
N LYS A 153 6.66 1.30 30.05
CA LYS A 153 7.47 0.50 30.99
C LYS A 153 8.92 0.96 30.96
N ASN A 154 9.61 0.78 32.08
CA ASN A 154 11.03 1.07 32.16
C ASN A 154 11.87 -0.06 31.56
N TYR A 155 11.84 -0.16 30.23
CA TYR A 155 12.73 -1.05 29.47
C TYR A 155 13.94 -0.25 28.94
N SER A 156 15.06 -0.94 28.73
CA SER A 156 16.18 -0.33 28.00
C SER A 156 15.85 -0.22 26.51
N ASP A 157 16.29 0.84 25.84
CA ASP A 157 16.07 1.04 24.39
C ASP A 157 16.73 -0.03 23.49
N SER A 158 17.58 -0.88 24.08
CA SER A 158 18.17 -2.04 23.40
C SER A 158 17.32 -3.31 23.48
N SER A 159 16.14 -3.27 24.15
CA SER A 159 15.30 -4.45 24.39
C SER A 159 14.20 -4.56 23.34
N SER A 160 14.42 -5.33 22.27
CA SER A 160 13.35 -5.74 21.34
C SER A 160 12.29 -6.62 22.02
N SER A 161 12.63 -7.27 23.14
CA SER A 161 11.76 -8.21 23.86
C SER A 161 10.47 -7.58 24.42
N ALA A 162 10.46 -6.27 24.68
CA ALA A 162 9.28 -5.57 25.22
C ALA A 162 8.19 -5.38 24.15
N GLU A 163 8.56 -4.92 22.96
CA GLU A 163 7.65 -4.79 21.82
C GLU A 163 7.16 -6.16 21.34
N ASP A 164 8.04 -7.17 21.32
CA ASP A 164 7.70 -8.57 21.02
C ASP A 164 6.63 -9.11 21.98
N ALA A 165 6.79 -8.88 23.27
CA ALA A 165 5.83 -9.34 24.28
C ALA A 165 4.45 -8.71 24.07
N ILE A 166 4.39 -7.40 23.80
CA ILE A 166 3.14 -6.69 23.54
C ILE A 166 2.51 -7.20 22.23
N SER A 167 3.28 -7.36 21.16
CA SER A 167 2.79 -7.83 19.87
C SER A 167 2.23 -9.26 19.95
N ASN A 168 2.95 -10.16 20.62
CA ASN A 168 2.49 -11.52 20.85
C ASN A 168 1.20 -11.55 21.69
N GLN A 169 1.13 -10.77 22.76
CA GLN A 169 -0.06 -10.67 23.59
C GLN A 169 -1.25 -10.08 22.82
N ALA A 170 -1.04 -9.05 22.01
CA ALA A 170 -2.08 -8.45 21.18
C ALA A 170 -2.63 -9.43 20.15
N SER A 171 -1.76 -10.25 19.54
CA SER A 171 -2.19 -11.30 18.62
C SER A 171 -3.06 -12.35 19.29
N VAL A 172 -2.72 -12.76 20.50
CA VAL A 172 -3.53 -13.72 21.29
C VAL A 172 -4.91 -13.12 21.62
N LEU A 173 -4.96 -11.86 22.05
CA LEU A 173 -6.23 -11.20 22.37
C LEU A 173 -7.09 -11.01 21.11
N ALA A 174 -6.49 -10.62 19.99
CA ALA A 174 -7.21 -10.51 18.72
C ALA A 174 -7.79 -11.87 18.27
N GLN A 175 -7.02 -12.93 18.44
CA GLN A 175 -7.48 -14.29 18.15
C GLN A 175 -8.66 -14.70 19.06
N ASN A 176 -8.57 -14.45 20.37
CA ASN A 176 -9.68 -14.72 21.30
C ASN A 176 -10.96 -13.98 20.90
N ARG A 177 -10.83 -12.75 20.39
CA ARG A 177 -11.97 -11.94 19.93
C ARG A 177 -12.61 -12.51 18.66
N LEU A 178 -11.80 -12.99 17.72
CA LEU A 178 -12.30 -13.65 16.51
C LEU A 178 -12.93 -15.02 16.83
N GLU A 179 -12.30 -15.82 17.69
CA GLU A 179 -12.80 -17.12 18.12
C GLU A 179 -14.16 -17.03 18.80
N GLU A 180 -14.42 -15.99 19.60
CA GLU A 180 -15.72 -15.77 20.21
C GLU A 180 -16.84 -15.62 19.17
N LEU A 181 -16.58 -14.88 18.09
CA LEU A 181 -17.52 -14.78 16.96
C LEU A 181 -17.77 -16.15 16.32
N ILE A 182 -16.75 -16.96 16.18
CA ILE A 182 -16.87 -18.31 15.61
C ILE A 182 -17.69 -19.19 16.55
N LEU A 183 -17.38 -19.20 17.85
CA LEU A 183 -18.06 -20.01 18.86
C LEU A 183 -19.55 -19.72 18.94
N VAL A 184 -19.96 -18.46 18.99
CA VAL A 184 -21.38 -18.09 19.05
C VAL A 184 -22.14 -18.59 17.81
N PHE A 185 -21.48 -18.69 16.67
CA PHE A 185 -22.05 -19.27 15.46
C PHE A 185 -22.13 -20.78 15.49
N GLU A 186 -21.07 -21.45 15.90
CA GLU A 186 -21.01 -22.91 15.96
C GLU A 186 -22.06 -23.46 16.93
N GLU A 187 -22.22 -22.84 18.10
CA GLU A 187 -23.19 -23.28 19.07
C GLU A 187 -24.67 -22.98 18.72
N ASN A 188 -24.93 -21.93 17.95
CA ASN A 188 -26.29 -21.49 17.63
C ASN A 188 -26.74 -21.79 16.20
N GLY A 189 -25.90 -22.25 15.31
CA GLY A 189 -26.25 -22.38 13.89
C GLY A 189 -25.69 -23.54 13.12
N LEU A 190 -24.59 -24.14 13.54
CA LEU A 190 -23.87 -25.09 12.69
C LEU A 190 -23.31 -26.27 13.48
N ILE A 191 -23.97 -27.38 13.35
CA ILE A 191 -23.33 -28.68 13.61
C ILE A 191 -22.53 -29.05 12.37
N GLU A 192 -21.23 -29.13 12.48
CA GLU A 192 -20.33 -29.64 11.45
C GLU A 192 -20.86 -30.96 10.89
N GLY A 193 -21.06 -31.06 9.58
CA GLY A 193 -21.38 -32.28 8.86
C GLY A 193 -22.83 -32.53 8.50
N THR A 194 -23.80 -31.66 8.73
CA THR A 194 -25.16 -31.82 8.23
C THR A 194 -25.46 -30.89 7.05
N GLN A 195 -25.76 -31.47 5.89
CA GLN A 195 -26.16 -30.81 4.65
C GLN A 195 -27.54 -30.11 4.72
N ASN A 196 -28.14 -29.96 5.86
CA ASN A 196 -29.44 -29.32 6.02
C ASN A 196 -29.33 -27.97 6.71
N SER A 197 -29.25 -26.96 5.87
CA SER A 197 -29.71 -25.57 6.01
C SER A 197 -30.37 -25.17 7.33
N TYR A 198 -29.61 -24.73 8.30
CA TYR A 198 -30.11 -23.78 9.30
C TYR A 198 -29.59 -22.40 8.93
N SER A 199 -30.48 -21.60 8.31
CA SER A 199 -30.22 -20.19 8.08
C SER A 199 -30.48 -19.42 9.36
N LEU A 200 -29.47 -19.10 10.15
CA LEU A 200 -29.56 -18.05 11.16
C LEU A 200 -29.68 -16.71 10.43
N ASN A 201 -30.86 -16.08 10.49
CA ASN A 201 -30.99 -14.70 10.05
C ASN A 201 -30.36 -13.77 11.10
N GLU A 202 -30.08 -12.52 10.72
CA GLU A 202 -29.51 -11.53 11.63
C GLU A 202 -30.28 -11.37 12.94
N THR A 203 -31.60 -11.49 12.91
CA THR A 203 -32.46 -11.36 14.09
C THR A 203 -32.23 -12.51 15.08
N GLN A 204 -32.12 -13.74 14.60
CA GLN A 204 -31.83 -14.90 15.43
C GLN A 204 -30.43 -14.83 16.02
N MET A 205 -29.44 -14.35 15.23
CA MET A 205 -28.07 -14.17 15.71
C MET A 205 -27.97 -13.08 16.79
N LYS A 206 -28.61 -11.94 16.58
CA LYS A 206 -28.69 -10.88 17.59
C LYS A 206 -29.40 -11.36 18.89
N ALA A 207 -30.38 -12.22 18.77
CA ALA A 207 -31.03 -12.86 19.92
C ALA A 207 -30.07 -13.82 20.65
N ALA A 208 -29.33 -14.65 19.91
CA ALA A 208 -28.32 -15.53 20.48
C ALA A 208 -27.21 -14.77 21.23
N ILE A 209 -26.66 -13.71 20.64
CA ILE A 209 -25.67 -12.85 21.30
C ILE A 209 -26.24 -12.23 22.58
N SER A 210 -27.50 -11.84 22.61
CA SER A 210 -28.13 -11.20 23.76
C SER A 210 -28.17 -12.08 25.02
N THR A 211 -28.09 -13.39 24.86
CA THR A 211 -28.10 -14.38 25.96
C THR A 211 -26.79 -15.15 26.08
N TRP A 212 -25.81 -14.84 25.22
CA TRP A 212 -24.55 -15.55 25.17
C TRP A 212 -23.74 -15.41 26.46
N ASP A 213 -23.09 -16.48 26.90
CA ASP A 213 -22.16 -16.47 28.01
C ASP A 213 -20.73 -16.27 27.46
N VAL A 214 -20.30 -15.02 27.40
CA VAL A 214 -19.01 -14.64 26.81
C VAL A 214 -17.84 -15.21 27.60
N THR A 215 -16.81 -15.68 26.87
CA THR A 215 -15.63 -16.30 27.51
C THR A 215 -14.75 -15.26 28.22
N GLU A 216 -13.95 -15.70 29.19
CA GLU A 216 -12.96 -14.85 29.86
C GLU A 216 -11.87 -14.38 28.91
N GLY A 217 -11.57 -15.17 27.87
CA GLY A 217 -10.67 -14.78 26.78
C GLY A 217 -11.19 -13.55 26.04
N TYR A 218 -12.45 -13.56 25.67
CA TYR A 218 -13.12 -12.42 25.04
C TYR A 218 -13.17 -11.19 25.95
N LYS A 219 -13.59 -11.34 27.20
CA LYS A 219 -13.64 -10.24 28.18
C LYS A 219 -12.28 -9.53 28.28
N SER A 220 -11.20 -10.30 28.27
CA SER A 220 -9.84 -9.76 28.31
C SER A 220 -9.40 -9.09 26.99
N ALA A 221 -10.01 -9.46 25.88
CA ALA A 221 -9.70 -8.93 24.56
C ALA A 221 -10.45 -7.63 24.22
N VAL A 222 -11.49 -7.26 24.97
CA VAL A 222 -12.34 -6.11 24.66
C VAL A 222 -12.41 -5.05 25.75
N ALA A 223 -11.71 -5.24 26.89
CA ALA A 223 -11.76 -4.31 28.00
C ALA A 223 -10.40 -4.22 28.74
N THR A 224 -10.03 -3.02 29.14
CA THR A 224 -8.89 -2.80 30.05
C THR A 224 -9.19 -3.34 31.45
N ASP A 225 -8.16 -3.54 32.28
CA ASP A 225 -8.34 -3.99 33.66
C ASP A 225 -9.15 -3.02 34.53
N ALA A 226 -9.13 -1.73 34.19
CA ALA A 226 -9.98 -0.73 34.82
C ALA A 226 -11.45 -0.92 34.40
N GLN A 227 -11.73 -1.10 33.13
CA GLN A 227 -13.08 -1.33 32.58
C GLN A 227 -13.70 -2.63 33.09
N LYS A 228 -12.93 -3.73 33.18
CA LYS A 228 -13.41 -5.03 33.70
C LYS A 228 -14.01 -4.94 35.09
N ARG A 229 -13.57 -3.97 35.92
CA ARG A 229 -14.11 -3.81 37.31
C ARG A 229 -15.53 -3.26 37.34
N THR A 230 -15.99 -2.64 36.24
CA THR A 230 -17.31 -1.98 36.19
C THR A 230 -18.22 -2.56 35.12
N MET A 231 -17.69 -3.27 34.15
CA MET A 231 -18.49 -3.89 33.07
C MET A 231 -19.31 -5.07 33.57
N THR A 232 -20.50 -5.17 33.02
CA THR A 232 -21.44 -6.27 33.25
C THR A 232 -21.41 -7.24 32.06
N ASP A 233 -21.99 -8.43 32.20
CA ASP A 233 -22.15 -9.37 31.08
C ASP A 233 -22.97 -8.76 29.92
N SER A 234 -23.88 -7.85 30.22
CA SER A 234 -24.63 -7.10 29.21
C SER A 234 -23.71 -6.20 28.37
N ASP A 235 -22.70 -5.57 28.98
CA ASP A 235 -21.77 -4.71 28.30
C ASP A 235 -20.84 -5.52 27.34
N TYR A 236 -20.40 -6.69 27.78
CA TYR A 236 -19.62 -7.61 26.95
C TYR A 236 -20.43 -8.13 25.75
N ARG A 237 -21.72 -8.45 25.97
CA ARG A 237 -22.61 -8.85 24.87
C ARG A 237 -22.88 -7.71 23.90
N ALA A 238 -22.93 -6.47 24.37
CA ALA A 238 -23.02 -5.31 23.48
C ALA A 238 -21.78 -5.21 22.58
N LYS A 239 -20.59 -5.39 23.13
CA LYS A 239 -19.33 -5.41 22.34
C LYS A 239 -19.28 -6.57 21.36
N LEU A 240 -19.72 -7.76 21.75
CA LEU A 240 -19.79 -8.91 20.85
C LEU A 240 -20.78 -8.66 19.70
N LYS A 241 -21.86 -7.94 19.96
CA LYS A 241 -22.80 -7.52 18.94
C LYS A 241 -22.17 -6.50 17.98
N GLU A 242 -21.38 -5.54 18.49
CA GLU A 242 -20.61 -4.61 17.67
C GLU A 242 -19.60 -5.35 16.77
N ASP A 243 -18.89 -6.34 17.30
CA ASP A 243 -17.97 -7.17 16.53
C ASP A 243 -18.67 -7.98 15.43
N TYR A 244 -19.85 -8.50 15.73
CA TYR A 244 -20.68 -9.17 14.74
C TYR A 244 -21.13 -8.22 13.62
N GLU A 245 -21.62 -7.04 13.95
CA GLU A 245 -22.05 -6.03 12.99
C GLU A 245 -20.85 -5.51 12.16
N LEU A 246 -19.67 -5.39 12.79
CA LEU A 246 -18.41 -5.06 12.09
C LEU A 246 -18.05 -6.16 11.08
N ALA A 247 -18.13 -7.43 11.46
CA ALA A 247 -17.85 -8.56 10.58
C ALA A 247 -18.74 -8.55 9.33
N LEU A 248 -20.05 -8.32 9.50
CA LEU A 248 -20.98 -8.21 8.37
C LEU A 248 -20.67 -7.01 7.48
N THR A 249 -20.33 -5.88 8.07
CA THR A 249 -19.98 -4.65 7.34
C THR A 249 -18.72 -4.89 6.50
N LYS A 250 -17.67 -5.44 7.08
CA LYS A 250 -16.41 -5.73 6.38
C LYS A 250 -16.60 -6.75 5.26
N PHE A 251 -17.43 -7.76 5.48
CA PHE A 251 -17.77 -8.72 4.44
C PHE A 251 -18.52 -8.05 3.27
N LYS A 252 -19.47 -7.17 3.55
CA LYS A 252 -20.20 -6.45 2.50
C LYS A 252 -19.28 -5.49 1.73
N GLU A 253 -18.32 -4.86 2.40
CA GLU A 253 -17.27 -4.06 1.76
C GLU A 253 -16.39 -4.93 0.84
N GLU A 254 -16.02 -6.13 1.27
CA GLU A 254 -15.29 -7.10 0.45
C GLU A 254 -16.06 -7.48 -0.82
N LEU A 255 -17.36 -7.78 -0.71
CA LEU A 255 -18.22 -8.10 -1.87
C LEU A 255 -18.34 -6.93 -2.86
N LYS A 256 -18.36 -5.68 -2.38
CA LYS A 256 -18.33 -4.49 -3.25
C LYS A 256 -17.01 -4.38 -4.02
N MET A 257 -15.89 -4.70 -3.35
CA MET A 257 -14.59 -4.75 -4.00
C MET A 257 -14.55 -5.87 -5.06
N ASP A 258 -15.11 -7.03 -4.75
CA ASP A 258 -15.20 -8.15 -5.70
C ASP A 258 -16.11 -7.84 -6.90
N TYR A 259 -17.20 -7.10 -6.70
CA TYR A 259 -18.02 -6.60 -7.80
C TYR A 259 -17.21 -5.68 -8.73
N SER A 260 -16.45 -4.76 -8.16
CA SER A 260 -15.59 -3.87 -8.96
C SER A 260 -14.50 -4.64 -9.70
N ALA A 261 -13.89 -5.62 -9.05
CA ALA A 261 -12.90 -6.49 -9.67
C ALA A 261 -13.50 -7.33 -10.82
N ALA A 262 -14.72 -7.81 -10.66
CA ALA A 262 -15.39 -8.62 -11.67
C ALA A 262 -15.62 -7.88 -12.99
N LYS A 263 -15.88 -6.55 -12.95
CA LYS A 263 -16.07 -5.73 -14.16
C LYS A 263 -14.88 -5.81 -15.11
N GLU A 264 -13.70 -5.99 -14.58
CA GLU A 264 -12.42 -5.90 -15.28
C GLU A 264 -11.73 -7.26 -15.49
N SER A 265 -12.24 -8.32 -14.84
CA SER A 265 -11.55 -9.63 -14.75
C SER A 265 -11.56 -10.48 -16.02
N PHE A 266 -12.34 -10.14 -17.07
CA PHE A 266 -12.52 -10.98 -18.24
C PHE A 266 -11.93 -10.31 -19.48
N ASP A 267 -10.92 -10.96 -20.09
CA ASP A 267 -10.40 -10.55 -21.38
C ASP A 267 -11.38 -10.94 -22.50
N LEU A 268 -12.02 -9.95 -23.09
CA LEU A 268 -13.00 -10.11 -24.17
C LEU A 268 -12.34 -10.29 -25.55
N THR A 269 -11.02 -10.20 -25.65
CA THR A 269 -10.30 -10.24 -26.94
C THR A 269 -9.74 -11.61 -27.27
N THR A 270 -9.56 -12.48 -26.24
CA THR A 270 -8.97 -13.82 -26.38
C THR A 270 -9.93 -14.94 -26.02
N ALA A 271 -9.62 -16.16 -26.49
CA ALA A 271 -10.33 -17.37 -26.08
C ALA A 271 -10.12 -17.58 -24.53
N PRO A 272 -11.13 -18.14 -23.83
CA PRO A 272 -12.40 -18.62 -24.33
C PRO A 272 -13.52 -17.56 -24.38
N TYR A 273 -13.29 -16.33 -23.93
CA TYR A 273 -14.34 -15.33 -23.68
C TYR A 273 -14.67 -14.41 -24.86
N LYS A 274 -13.81 -14.32 -25.88
CA LYS A 274 -14.00 -13.39 -27.02
C LYS A 274 -15.34 -13.49 -27.75
N ASP A 275 -15.91 -14.70 -27.83
CA ASP A 275 -17.17 -14.95 -28.57
C ASP A 275 -18.42 -14.62 -27.71
N TRP A 276 -18.21 -14.21 -26.44
CA TRP A 276 -19.24 -13.90 -25.44
C TRP A 276 -19.23 -12.41 -25.01
N ALA A 277 -18.72 -11.55 -25.90
CA ALA A 277 -18.55 -10.14 -25.59
C ALA A 277 -19.85 -9.42 -25.19
N ASN A 278 -21.00 -9.82 -25.74
CA ASN A 278 -22.28 -9.22 -25.41
C ASN A 278 -22.73 -9.55 -23.99
N GLU A 279 -22.61 -10.80 -23.57
CA GLU A 279 -22.96 -11.26 -22.23
C GLU A 279 -21.98 -10.68 -21.21
N LEU A 280 -20.70 -10.67 -21.54
CA LEU A 280 -19.62 -10.13 -20.67
C LEU A 280 -19.52 -8.60 -20.67
N SER A 281 -20.30 -7.90 -21.49
CA SER A 281 -20.48 -6.45 -21.36
C SER A 281 -21.36 -6.07 -20.15
N ASN A 282 -22.09 -7.05 -19.59
CA ASN A 282 -22.94 -6.85 -18.43
C ASN A 282 -22.16 -7.11 -17.14
N ASP A 283 -22.01 -6.09 -16.30
CA ASP A 283 -21.22 -6.16 -15.06
C ASP A 283 -21.80 -7.14 -14.04
N ILE A 284 -23.14 -7.27 -13.99
CA ILE A 284 -23.81 -8.25 -13.11
C ILE A 284 -23.53 -9.66 -13.58
N PHE A 285 -23.48 -9.89 -14.91
CA PHE A 285 -23.11 -11.19 -15.48
C PHE A 285 -21.69 -11.56 -15.10
N LYS A 286 -20.74 -10.61 -15.25
CA LYS A 286 -19.34 -10.81 -14.84
C LYS A 286 -19.23 -11.12 -13.37
N TYR A 287 -19.94 -10.39 -12.52
CA TYR A 287 -19.92 -10.60 -11.08
C TYR A 287 -20.42 -11.98 -10.68
N PHE A 288 -21.58 -12.41 -11.22
CA PHE A 288 -22.08 -13.74 -10.92
C PHE A 288 -21.23 -14.87 -11.51
N LEU A 289 -20.53 -14.63 -12.63
CA LEU A 289 -19.53 -15.55 -13.16
C LEU A 289 -18.31 -15.62 -12.24
N PHE A 290 -17.87 -14.47 -11.76
CA PHE A 290 -16.74 -14.33 -10.82
C PHE A 290 -17.02 -15.04 -9.49
N GLU A 291 -18.23 -14.90 -8.95
CA GLU A 291 -18.67 -15.53 -7.69
C GLU A 291 -19.11 -17.00 -7.88
N GLY A 292 -19.05 -17.53 -9.10
CA GLY A 292 -19.38 -18.92 -9.37
C GLY A 292 -20.88 -19.24 -9.44
N TYR A 293 -21.76 -18.25 -9.48
CA TYR A 293 -23.20 -18.45 -9.71
C TYR A 293 -23.48 -18.84 -11.17
N ILE A 294 -22.68 -18.34 -12.10
CA ILE A 294 -22.69 -18.69 -13.51
C ILE A 294 -21.45 -19.54 -13.76
N THR A 295 -21.60 -20.64 -14.47
CA THR A 295 -20.49 -21.57 -14.76
C THR A 295 -20.29 -21.75 -16.24
N PRO A 296 -19.07 -21.58 -16.80
CA PRO A 296 -18.81 -21.88 -18.20
C PRO A 296 -18.78 -23.41 -18.43
N VAL A 297 -19.51 -23.88 -19.42
CA VAL A 297 -19.43 -25.22 -19.90
C VAL A 297 -18.57 -25.25 -21.15
N TYR A 298 -17.44 -25.93 -21.06
CA TYR A 298 -16.51 -26.03 -22.18
C TYR A 298 -16.87 -27.13 -23.15
N LYS A 299 -16.59 -26.91 -24.44
CA LYS A 299 -16.86 -27.83 -25.51
C LYS A 299 -16.14 -29.18 -25.29
N ASP A 300 -16.87 -30.29 -25.46
CA ASP A 300 -16.26 -31.60 -25.40
C ASP A 300 -15.75 -32.02 -26.81
N VAL A 301 -14.48 -32.37 -26.90
CA VAL A 301 -13.84 -32.89 -28.09
C VAL A 301 -13.26 -34.26 -27.76
N MET A 302 -13.94 -35.31 -28.22
CA MET A 302 -13.51 -36.70 -28.02
C MET A 302 -13.31 -37.12 -26.56
N GLY A 303 -14.22 -36.69 -25.68
CA GLY A 303 -14.15 -37.03 -24.26
C GLY A 303 -13.16 -36.16 -23.44
N LYS A 304 -12.63 -35.11 -24.03
CA LYS A 304 -11.82 -34.08 -23.35
C LYS A 304 -12.45 -32.70 -23.54
N LYS A 305 -12.59 -31.98 -22.41
CA LYS A 305 -13.10 -30.60 -22.44
C LYS A 305 -12.04 -29.66 -23.02
N ASP A 306 -12.38 -29.03 -24.15
CA ASP A 306 -11.56 -27.98 -24.74
C ASP A 306 -11.81 -26.67 -24.00
N LYS A 307 -10.93 -26.32 -23.04
CA LYS A 307 -11.03 -25.10 -22.22
C LYS A 307 -10.83 -23.81 -23.02
N THR A 308 -10.52 -23.89 -24.31
CA THR A 308 -10.41 -22.71 -25.19
C THR A 308 -11.74 -22.28 -25.81
N VAL A 309 -12.79 -23.11 -25.68
CA VAL A 309 -14.11 -22.84 -26.27
C VAL A 309 -15.20 -23.05 -25.22
N ILE A 310 -15.93 -21.99 -24.89
CA ILE A 310 -17.15 -22.09 -24.09
C ILE A 310 -18.33 -22.47 -25.00
N GLU A 311 -19.02 -23.56 -24.68
CA GLU A 311 -20.20 -24.00 -25.39
C GLU A 311 -21.47 -23.28 -24.94
N LYS A 312 -21.59 -23.05 -23.61
CA LYS A 312 -22.67 -22.31 -22.96
C LYS A 312 -22.25 -21.84 -21.56
N PHE A 313 -23.06 -20.97 -20.99
CA PHE A 313 -23.00 -20.68 -19.54
C PHE A 313 -24.22 -21.32 -18.86
N GLU A 314 -23.99 -22.08 -17.77
CA GLU A 314 -25.07 -22.57 -16.89
C GLU A 314 -25.50 -21.46 -15.92
N ASN A 315 -26.81 -21.42 -15.62
CA ASN A 315 -27.44 -20.46 -14.70
C ASN A 315 -27.35 -18.99 -15.14
N ALA A 316 -27.09 -18.70 -16.40
CA ALA A 316 -26.96 -17.32 -16.89
C ALA A 316 -28.25 -16.49 -16.73
N ASP A 317 -29.43 -17.16 -16.61
CA ASP A 317 -30.73 -16.53 -16.39
C ASP A 317 -30.85 -15.81 -15.02
N ILE A 318 -29.94 -16.06 -14.08
CA ILE A 318 -29.90 -15.35 -12.80
C ILE A 318 -29.77 -13.84 -12.99
N VAL A 319 -29.04 -13.39 -14.01
CA VAL A 319 -28.78 -11.97 -14.28
C VAL A 319 -30.06 -11.19 -14.52
N SER A 320 -31.07 -11.80 -15.18
CA SER A 320 -32.33 -11.14 -15.47
C SER A 320 -33.16 -10.77 -14.24
N LYS A 321 -32.76 -11.25 -13.05
CA LYS A 321 -33.45 -11.00 -11.77
C LYS A 321 -32.91 -9.80 -11.02
N TYR A 322 -31.77 -9.25 -11.46
CA TYR A 322 -31.07 -8.17 -10.77
C TYR A 322 -30.78 -7.04 -11.77
N ASN A 323 -31.11 -5.80 -11.37
CA ASN A 323 -30.99 -4.64 -12.25
C ASN A 323 -29.93 -3.65 -11.78
N THR A 324 -29.46 -3.79 -10.54
CA THR A 324 -28.48 -2.88 -9.93
C THR A 324 -27.33 -3.66 -9.29
N GLU A 325 -26.19 -2.99 -9.17
CA GLU A 325 -25.03 -3.47 -8.41
C GLU A 325 -25.42 -3.89 -6.99
N GLU A 326 -26.16 -3.04 -6.30
CA GLU A 326 -26.55 -3.27 -4.91
C GLU A 326 -27.44 -4.53 -4.77
N GLU A 327 -28.36 -4.76 -5.70
CA GLU A 327 -29.17 -5.98 -5.71
C GLU A 327 -28.34 -7.23 -5.91
N ALA A 328 -27.35 -7.19 -6.82
CA ALA A 328 -26.44 -8.31 -7.07
C ALA A 328 -25.54 -8.60 -5.86
N ILE A 329 -24.94 -7.57 -5.27
CA ILE A 329 -24.12 -7.70 -4.05
C ILE A 329 -24.96 -8.23 -2.88
N ASN A 330 -26.16 -7.71 -2.67
CA ASN A 330 -27.07 -8.18 -1.62
C ASN A 330 -27.50 -9.63 -1.84
N ARG A 331 -27.57 -10.10 -3.09
CA ARG A 331 -27.85 -11.52 -3.38
C ARG A 331 -26.73 -12.40 -2.86
N VAL A 332 -25.47 -12.12 -3.21
CA VAL A 332 -24.30 -12.89 -2.78
C VAL A 332 -24.15 -12.80 -1.26
N TYR A 333 -24.27 -11.60 -0.69
CA TYR A 333 -24.25 -11.38 0.75
C TYR A 333 -25.30 -12.23 1.48
N ASN A 334 -26.55 -12.16 1.07
CA ASN A 334 -27.62 -12.91 1.72
C ASN A 334 -27.45 -14.42 1.61
N ASP A 335 -27.05 -14.92 0.46
CA ASP A 335 -26.85 -16.36 0.25
C ASP A 335 -25.67 -16.88 1.09
N THR A 336 -24.61 -16.08 1.23
CA THR A 336 -23.40 -16.46 1.98
C THR A 336 -23.63 -16.34 3.47
N VAL A 337 -24.14 -15.19 3.97
CA VAL A 337 -24.32 -14.92 5.40
C VAL A 337 -25.45 -15.77 6.01
N LYS A 338 -26.53 -16.01 5.28
CA LYS A 338 -27.63 -16.87 5.78
C LYS A 338 -27.21 -18.31 6.05
N ASN A 339 -26.24 -18.78 5.28
CA ASN A 339 -25.87 -20.17 5.31
C ASN A 339 -24.66 -20.45 6.20
N GLN A 340 -23.68 -19.56 6.30
CA GLN A 340 -22.40 -19.88 6.97
C GLN A 340 -21.52 -18.64 7.26
N LEU A 341 -21.63 -17.96 8.40
CA LEU A 341 -20.63 -16.93 8.75
C LEU A 341 -19.24 -17.54 9.01
N ASN A 342 -19.14 -18.73 9.56
CA ASN A 342 -17.86 -19.43 9.65
C ASN A 342 -17.24 -19.67 8.27
N TYR A 343 -18.04 -19.86 7.20
CA TYR A 343 -17.56 -19.89 5.82
C TYR A 343 -16.98 -18.53 5.40
N VAL A 344 -17.68 -17.43 5.72
CA VAL A 344 -17.16 -16.07 5.47
C VAL A 344 -15.82 -15.87 6.17
N LEU A 345 -15.72 -16.23 7.45
CA LEU A 345 -14.50 -16.07 8.24
C LEU A 345 -13.38 -17.05 7.84
N SER A 346 -13.71 -18.16 7.18
CA SER A 346 -12.72 -19.16 6.77
C SER A 346 -12.21 -19.00 5.33
N TYR A 347 -13.06 -18.53 4.41
CA TYR A 347 -12.77 -18.53 2.96
C TYR A 347 -12.66 -17.15 2.33
N TRP A 348 -13.18 -16.11 3.00
CA TRP A 348 -13.11 -14.73 2.55
C TRP A 348 -12.01 -13.96 3.32
N GLY A 349 -11.59 -12.81 2.83
CA GLY A 349 -10.58 -11.99 3.48
C GLY A 349 -11.02 -11.32 4.77
N THR A 350 -12.31 -11.42 5.10
CA THR A 350 -12.94 -10.74 6.24
C THR A 350 -12.25 -11.06 7.58
N ALA A 351 -11.88 -12.33 7.83
CA ALA A 351 -11.18 -12.70 9.06
C ALA A 351 -9.82 -12.01 9.20
N GLY A 352 -9.07 -11.88 8.11
CA GLY A 352 -7.80 -11.16 8.09
C GLY A 352 -7.97 -9.67 8.40
N THR A 353 -8.99 -9.05 7.80
CA THR A 353 -9.36 -7.65 8.08
C THR A 353 -9.73 -7.44 9.54
N LEU A 354 -10.60 -8.31 10.11
CA LEU A 354 -10.98 -8.27 11.52
C LEU A 354 -9.77 -8.47 12.44
N THR A 355 -8.91 -9.45 12.15
CA THR A 355 -7.71 -9.70 12.97
C THR A 355 -6.80 -8.48 13.02
N THR A 356 -6.66 -7.75 11.91
CA THR A 356 -5.87 -6.51 11.89
C THR A 356 -6.48 -5.45 12.80
N ILE A 357 -7.79 -5.22 12.71
CA ILE A 357 -8.52 -4.26 13.56
C ILE A 357 -8.44 -4.69 15.03
N PHE A 358 -8.68 -5.96 15.32
CA PHE A 358 -8.65 -6.50 16.69
C PHE A 358 -7.24 -6.46 17.30
N THR A 359 -6.18 -6.67 16.52
CA THR A 359 -4.80 -6.55 17.00
C THR A 359 -4.48 -5.11 17.41
N ALA A 360 -4.90 -4.11 16.63
CA ALA A 360 -4.72 -2.71 17.00
C ALA A 360 -5.46 -2.37 18.31
N THR A 361 -6.72 -2.80 18.42
CA THR A 361 -7.52 -2.61 19.66
C THR A 361 -6.93 -3.36 20.85
N ALA A 362 -6.44 -4.58 20.66
CA ALA A 362 -5.80 -5.36 21.72
C ALA A 362 -4.51 -4.69 22.22
N ARG A 363 -3.72 -4.13 21.30
CA ARG A 363 -2.52 -3.37 21.65
C ARG A 363 -2.87 -2.14 22.49
N ASP A 364 -3.90 -1.41 22.09
CA ASP A 364 -4.48 -0.29 22.87
C ASP A 364 -4.80 -0.73 24.31
N ILE A 365 -5.57 -1.82 24.50
CA ILE A 365 -5.92 -2.35 25.81
C ILE A 365 -4.70 -2.70 26.66
N ILE A 366 -3.71 -3.37 26.08
CA ILE A 366 -2.47 -3.76 26.77
C ILE A 366 -1.71 -2.54 27.25
N LEU A 367 -1.58 -1.53 26.39
CA LEU A 367 -0.83 -0.31 26.69
C LEU A 367 -1.51 0.51 27.77
N HIS A 368 -2.83 0.65 27.72
CA HIS A 368 -3.59 1.30 28.79
C HIS A 368 -3.48 0.57 30.14
N ASN A 369 -3.42 -0.77 30.12
CA ASN A 369 -3.14 -1.55 31.33
C ASN A 369 -1.70 -1.34 31.88
N ASN A 370 -0.77 -0.90 31.04
CA ASN A 370 0.60 -0.59 31.44
C ASN A 370 0.76 0.80 32.05
N MET A 371 -0.19 1.71 31.83
CA MET A 371 -0.14 3.08 32.33
C MET A 371 -0.28 3.12 33.87
N SER A 372 0.32 4.15 34.50
CA SER A 372 0.30 4.32 35.96
C SER A 372 -1.08 4.66 36.53
N SER A 373 -1.94 5.30 35.72
CA SER A 373 -3.37 5.53 35.95
C SER A 373 -4.12 5.47 34.62
N ALA A 374 -5.44 5.37 34.66
CA ALA A 374 -6.26 5.19 33.45
C ALA A 374 -6.06 6.30 32.38
N ASP A 375 -5.62 7.49 32.81
CA ASP A 375 -5.53 8.68 31.95
C ASP A 375 -4.15 9.39 32.05
N GLU A 376 -3.13 8.78 32.68
CA GLU A 376 -1.84 9.45 32.84
C GLU A 376 -0.66 8.61 32.40
N LEU A 377 0.06 9.09 31.35
CA LEU A 377 1.28 8.49 30.86
C LEU A 377 2.40 8.59 31.90
N THR A 378 3.11 7.50 32.14
CA THR A 378 4.36 7.48 32.92
C THR A 378 5.48 8.18 32.13
N TYR A 379 5.57 7.87 30.86
CA TYR A 379 6.53 8.46 29.91
C TYR A 379 5.74 9.33 28.92
N LYS A 380 5.68 10.66 29.19
CA LYS A 380 4.87 11.63 28.44
C LYS A 380 5.49 12.08 27.13
N ASN A 381 6.80 11.91 26.97
CA ASN A 381 7.57 12.28 25.79
C ASN A 381 8.64 11.23 25.50
N ILE A 382 9.25 11.36 24.34
CA ILE A 382 10.40 10.55 23.91
C ILE A 382 11.66 11.36 24.24
N GLU A 383 12.49 10.87 25.17
CA GLU A 383 13.68 11.59 25.69
C GLU A 383 14.61 12.10 24.58
N GLY A 384 14.78 11.30 23.52
CA GLY A 384 15.64 11.63 22.39
C GLY A 384 15.06 12.62 21.39
N ILE A 385 13.82 13.11 21.56
CA ILE A 385 13.21 14.11 20.67
C ILE A 385 13.08 15.41 21.43
N VAL A 386 13.89 16.42 21.07
CA VAL A 386 14.01 17.66 21.81
C VAL A 386 13.86 18.85 20.87
N SER A 387 12.87 19.69 21.12
CA SER A 387 12.77 21.02 20.52
C SER A 387 13.56 22.02 21.40
N LEU A 388 14.72 22.45 20.89
CA LEU A 388 15.69 23.20 21.74
C LEU A 388 15.10 24.49 22.29
N GLY A 389 14.38 25.26 21.48
CA GLY A 389 13.80 26.53 21.90
C GLY A 389 12.65 26.42 22.89
N HIS A 390 11.98 25.27 22.98
CA HIS A 390 10.82 25.07 23.83
C HIS A 390 11.19 24.42 25.19
N THR A 391 12.24 23.59 25.20
CA THR A 391 12.52 22.73 26.36
C THR A 391 13.94 22.87 26.91
N THR A 392 14.78 23.72 26.32
CA THR A 392 16.18 23.95 26.75
C THR A 392 16.55 25.44 26.72
N ASP A 393 17.67 25.78 27.32
CA ASP A 393 18.25 27.16 27.32
C ASP A 393 19.34 27.31 26.23
N VAL A 394 19.42 26.40 25.26
CA VAL A 394 20.41 26.47 24.18
C VAL A 394 20.12 27.66 23.28
N SER A 395 21.03 28.62 23.21
CA SER A 395 20.84 29.89 22.48
C SER A 395 21.23 29.82 21.01
N SER A 396 22.06 28.85 20.61
CA SER A 396 22.49 28.69 19.22
C SER A 396 23.06 27.32 18.94
N VAL A 397 23.01 26.90 17.64
CA VAL A 397 23.64 25.70 17.12
C VAL A 397 24.52 26.04 15.93
N THR A 398 25.64 25.34 15.76
CA THR A 398 26.53 25.54 14.61
C THR A 398 26.49 24.32 13.69
N ILE A 399 26.23 24.55 12.40
CA ILE A 399 26.19 23.53 11.34
C ILE A 399 27.16 23.98 10.23
N GLY A 400 28.20 23.18 10.00
CA GLY A 400 29.31 23.63 9.15
C GLY A 400 29.97 24.90 9.64
N SER A 401 29.97 25.94 8.84
CA SER A 401 30.50 27.28 9.21
C SER A 401 29.43 28.27 9.68
N THR A 402 28.15 27.87 9.69
CA THR A 402 27.03 28.79 9.99
C THR A 402 26.50 28.54 11.39
N THR A 403 26.31 29.63 12.17
CA THR A 403 25.68 29.60 13.50
C THR A 403 24.25 30.08 13.37
N TYR A 404 23.31 29.28 13.84
CA TYR A 404 21.89 29.56 13.89
C TYR A 404 21.47 29.86 15.32
N LYS A 405 20.80 30.98 15.55
CA LYS A 405 20.21 31.31 16.85
C LYS A 405 18.93 30.50 17.05
N VAL A 406 18.78 29.93 18.23
CA VAL A 406 17.58 29.18 18.62
C VAL A 406 16.50 30.14 19.08
N CYS A 407 15.29 29.99 18.56
CA CYS A 407 14.14 30.76 18.98
C CYS A 407 13.59 30.24 20.31
N HIS A 408 13.37 31.15 21.28
CA HIS A 408 12.71 30.86 22.55
C HIS A 408 11.38 31.60 22.73
N ASP A 409 11.03 32.50 21.84
CA ASP A 409 9.80 33.27 21.87
C ASP A 409 9.01 33.15 20.58
N HIS A 410 7.86 32.50 20.68
CA HIS A 410 6.99 32.17 19.55
C HIS A 410 5.73 33.03 19.56
N ASN A 411 5.17 33.24 18.38
CA ASN A 411 3.82 33.78 18.22
C ASN A 411 2.77 32.77 18.68
N PRO A 412 1.54 33.20 18.96
CA PRO A 412 0.44 32.26 19.31
C PRO A 412 0.14 31.16 18.29
N ASP A 413 0.52 31.35 17.02
CA ASP A 413 0.39 30.39 15.93
C ASP A 413 1.62 29.47 15.78
N GLY A 414 2.54 29.50 16.74
CA GLY A 414 3.75 28.68 16.76
C GLY A 414 4.89 29.19 15.88
N THR A 415 4.73 30.32 15.18
CA THR A 415 5.78 30.87 14.32
C THR A 415 6.87 31.59 15.15
N VAL A 416 8.10 31.52 14.65
CA VAL A 416 9.27 32.19 15.22
C VAL A 416 9.10 33.72 15.19
N LYS A 417 9.36 34.45 16.30
CA LYS A 417 9.27 35.92 16.37
C LYS A 417 10.50 36.64 15.83
N GLY A 418 11.66 36.11 16.11
CA GLY A 418 12.94 36.73 15.72
C GLY A 418 13.29 36.48 14.27
N ALA A 419 13.59 37.51 13.48
CA ALA A 419 13.91 37.38 12.05
C ALA A 419 15.17 36.51 11.77
N ASP A 420 16.12 36.47 12.73
CA ASP A 420 17.37 35.70 12.63
C ASP A 420 17.39 34.49 13.57
N GLU A 421 16.23 34.08 14.08
CA GLU A 421 16.08 32.94 14.98
C GLU A 421 15.38 31.80 14.24
N TYR A 422 15.59 30.59 14.72
CA TYR A 422 15.10 29.36 14.06
C TYR A 422 14.61 28.37 15.09
N ASP A 423 13.59 27.60 14.71
CA ASP A 423 13.25 26.37 15.39
C ASP A 423 14.31 25.31 15.13
N VAL A 424 14.72 24.62 16.19
CA VAL A 424 15.75 23.59 16.12
C VAL A 424 15.28 22.31 16.80
N LEU A 425 15.22 21.24 16.02
CA LEU A 425 14.90 19.90 16.49
C LEU A 425 16.18 19.10 16.67
N GLN A 426 16.33 18.42 17.81
CA GLN A 426 17.35 17.39 18.01
C GLN A 426 16.69 16.02 18.14
N ILE A 427 17.31 15.02 17.50
CA ILE A 427 16.94 13.61 17.63
C ILE A 427 18.17 12.84 18.05
N THR A 428 18.10 12.18 19.21
CA THR A 428 19.18 11.35 19.74
C THR A 428 18.83 9.87 19.57
N LEU A 429 19.73 9.14 18.91
CA LEU A 429 19.65 7.68 18.78
C LEU A 429 20.60 7.01 19.75
N VAL A 430 20.18 5.89 20.32
CA VAL A 430 21.07 5.01 21.07
C VAL A 430 21.96 4.26 20.07
N GLY A 431 23.25 4.52 20.15
CA GLY A 431 24.22 3.93 19.24
C GLY A 431 24.17 4.54 17.83
N THR A 432 24.39 3.73 16.83
CA THR A 432 24.49 4.12 15.42
C THR A 432 23.44 3.44 14.58
N ASP A 433 22.75 4.21 13.72
CA ASP A 433 21.87 3.70 12.67
C ASP A 433 22.13 4.48 11.36
N PRO A 434 22.88 3.92 10.39
CA PRO A 434 23.29 4.62 9.17
C PRO A 434 22.14 5.05 8.28
N LYS A 435 20.97 4.43 8.42
CA LYS A 435 19.79 4.70 7.59
C LYS A 435 18.80 5.68 8.23
N ALA A 436 18.95 5.98 9.53
CA ALA A 436 17.99 6.80 10.26
C ALA A 436 17.72 8.15 9.57
N ILE A 437 18.76 8.74 8.99
CA ILE A 437 18.63 10.03 8.29
C ILE A 437 17.62 9.99 7.12
N TYR A 438 17.52 8.87 6.41
CA TYR A 438 16.55 8.72 5.32
C TYR A 438 15.10 8.66 5.85
N ASN A 439 14.90 8.09 7.04
CA ASN A 439 13.58 8.01 7.66
C ASN A 439 13.13 9.37 8.22
N PHE A 440 14.06 10.28 8.51
CA PHE A 440 13.74 11.65 8.89
C PHE A 440 13.35 12.55 7.71
N GLY A 441 13.25 12.02 6.50
CA GLY A 441 12.71 12.68 5.31
C GLY A 441 11.18 12.65 5.19
N PHE A 442 10.46 12.27 6.23
CA PHE A 442 8.99 12.15 6.20
C PHE A 442 8.29 13.45 5.79
N SER A 443 7.13 13.34 5.15
CA SER A 443 6.27 14.47 4.82
C SER A 443 5.71 15.11 6.08
N VAL A 444 5.65 16.46 6.13
CA VAL A 444 5.07 17.17 7.27
C VAL A 444 3.63 17.57 6.96
N ALA A 445 2.72 16.82 7.53
CA ALA A 445 1.29 17.01 7.42
C ALA A 445 0.76 17.99 8.50
N PRO A 446 -0.29 18.78 8.19
CA PRO A 446 -0.82 19.78 9.13
C PRO A 446 -1.60 19.13 10.27
N VAL A 447 -1.19 19.42 11.53
CA VAL A 447 -1.88 18.94 12.73
C VAL A 447 -3.32 19.45 12.79
N HIS A 448 -3.54 20.72 12.43
CA HIS A 448 -4.87 21.35 12.46
C HIS A 448 -5.88 20.70 11.52
N TYR A 449 -5.45 20.03 10.45
CA TYR A 449 -6.32 19.31 9.52
C TYR A 449 -6.47 17.84 9.92
N TYR A 450 -5.38 17.07 10.02
CA TYR A 450 -5.46 15.62 10.20
C TYR A 450 -5.94 15.17 11.58
N THR A 451 -6.05 16.09 12.54
CA THR A 451 -6.59 15.79 13.88
C THR A 451 -7.96 16.42 14.14
N GLN A 452 -8.64 16.93 13.10
CA GLN A 452 -10.00 17.45 13.21
C GLN A 452 -11.01 16.34 13.48
N ASP A 453 -11.97 16.68 14.33
CA ASP A 453 -13.21 15.94 14.56
C ASP A 453 -14.31 16.87 15.05
N SER A 454 -15.49 16.31 15.36
CA SER A 454 -16.63 17.12 15.85
C SER A 454 -16.35 17.84 17.18
N THR A 455 -15.40 17.36 17.98
CA THR A 455 -15.02 17.95 19.28
C THR A 455 -13.80 18.85 19.18
N HIS A 456 -12.99 18.67 18.14
CA HIS A 456 -11.79 19.45 17.87
C HIS A 456 -11.84 20.05 16.44
N PRO A 457 -12.71 21.02 16.18
CA PRO A 457 -12.92 21.55 14.82
C PRO A 457 -11.72 22.32 14.24
N ASN A 458 -10.73 22.66 15.05
CA ASN A 458 -9.45 23.28 14.63
C ASN A 458 -8.26 22.34 14.81
N GLY A 459 -8.52 21.04 14.92
CA GLY A 459 -7.50 20.06 15.27
C GLY A 459 -7.14 20.06 16.76
N ARG A 460 -6.29 19.11 17.13
CA ARG A 460 -5.83 18.98 18.52
C ARG A 460 -4.70 19.94 18.84
N GLU A 461 -4.67 20.37 20.12
CA GLU A 461 -3.63 21.27 20.64
C GLU A 461 -2.25 20.60 20.63
N VAL A 462 -1.24 21.34 20.20
CA VAL A 462 0.18 21.04 20.45
C VAL A 462 0.71 22.04 21.48
N ASP A 463 1.17 21.51 22.60
CA ASP A 463 1.80 22.27 23.70
C ASP A 463 3.07 21.53 24.12
N ILE A 464 4.17 21.89 23.46
CA ILE A 464 5.46 21.20 23.58
C ILE A 464 5.97 21.25 25.03
N ALA A 465 5.78 22.37 25.71
CA ALA A 465 6.23 22.57 27.12
C ALA A 465 5.49 21.61 28.08
N ASN A 466 4.26 21.21 27.76
CA ASN A 466 3.46 20.30 28.56
C ASN A 466 3.36 18.89 27.96
N ASN A 467 4.23 18.56 27.00
CA ASN A 467 4.28 17.25 26.31
C ASN A 467 2.96 16.86 25.64
N LYS A 468 2.28 17.79 25.00
CA LYS A 468 1.13 17.53 24.14
C LYS A 468 1.56 17.71 22.68
N PHE A 469 1.36 16.69 21.87
CA PHE A 469 1.85 16.65 20.50
C PHE A 469 0.74 16.46 19.44
N GLY A 470 -0.52 16.72 19.81
CA GLY A 470 -1.66 16.60 18.89
C GLY A 470 -2.11 15.16 18.61
N VAL A 471 -1.55 14.16 19.31
CA VAL A 471 -1.93 12.74 19.20
C VAL A 471 -2.65 12.25 20.44
N GLU A 472 -3.51 11.26 20.31
CA GLU A 472 -4.07 10.50 21.42
C GLU A 472 -3.29 9.19 21.57
N TYR A 473 -2.42 9.13 22.57
CA TYR A 473 -1.52 8.02 22.79
C TYR A 473 -2.24 6.68 22.83
N ALA A 474 -1.75 5.73 22.03
CA ALA A 474 -2.24 4.35 21.94
C ALA A 474 -3.77 4.25 21.73
N SER A 475 -4.38 5.20 21.04
CA SER A 475 -5.82 5.19 20.76
C SER A 475 -6.10 4.66 19.36
N SER A 476 -6.61 3.41 19.28
CA SER A 476 -7.04 2.83 18.01
C SER A 476 -8.25 3.56 17.40
N ASP A 477 -9.09 4.18 18.23
CA ASP A 477 -10.19 5.04 17.80
C ASP A 477 -9.68 6.34 17.16
N PHE A 478 -8.66 6.96 17.73
CA PHE A 478 -8.03 8.13 17.13
C PHE A 478 -7.45 7.79 15.75
N GLN A 479 -6.73 6.69 15.65
CA GLN A 479 -6.16 6.24 14.37
C GLN A 479 -7.25 5.98 13.33
N SER A 480 -8.30 5.22 13.66
CA SER A 480 -9.28 4.76 12.69
C SER A 480 -10.40 5.78 12.39
N LYS A 481 -10.80 6.60 13.39
CA LYS A 481 -11.95 7.52 13.26
C LYS A 481 -11.55 8.97 13.01
N VAL A 482 -10.31 9.35 13.35
CA VAL A 482 -9.81 10.72 13.17
C VAL A 482 -8.78 10.75 12.06
N ILE A 483 -7.59 10.17 12.26
CA ILE A 483 -6.50 10.21 11.25
C ILE A 483 -6.94 9.57 9.93
N GLN A 484 -7.65 8.45 9.99
CA GLN A 484 -8.20 7.74 8.82
C GLN A 484 -9.69 8.03 8.59
N SER A 485 -10.20 9.19 9.03
CA SER A 485 -11.56 9.59 8.67
C SER A 485 -11.70 9.72 7.15
N LYS A 486 -12.91 9.56 6.64
CA LYS A 486 -13.18 9.62 5.19
C LYS A 486 -12.60 10.89 4.55
N GLU A 487 -12.78 12.04 5.18
CA GLU A 487 -12.25 13.30 4.68
C GLU A 487 -10.72 13.31 4.60
N HIS A 488 -10.04 12.84 5.66
CA HIS A 488 -8.57 12.85 5.75
C HIS A 488 -7.89 11.79 4.86
N VAL A 489 -8.62 10.77 4.42
CA VAL A 489 -8.09 9.79 3.45
C VAL A 489 -8.41 10.15 2.00
N GLU A 490 -9.51 10.88 1.75
CA GLU A 490 -9.92 11.20 0.39
C GLU A 490 -9.31 12.51 -0.16
N VAL A 491 -8.95 13.48 0.72
CA VAL A 491 -8.45 14.79 0.30
C VAL A 491 -7.16 15.15 1.02
N PRO A 492 -6.00 15.08 0.36
CA PRO A 492 -4.73 15.42 1.00
C PRO A 492 -4.53 16.93 1.12
N VAL A 493 -4.10 17.38 2.30
CA VAL A 493 -3.71 18.77 2.59
C VAL A 493 -2.25 18.81 3.02
N GLY A 494 -1.48 19.79 2.53
CA GLY A 494 -0.05 19.91 2.86
C GLY A 494 0.56 21.21 2.35
N ALA A 495 1.88 21.30 2.37
CA ALA A 495 2.66 22.46 1.96
C ALA A 495 3.34 22.29 0.59
N GLY A 496 2.92 21.32 -0.24
CA GLY A 496 3.49 21.00 -1.53
C GLY A 496 3.20 22.05 -2.62
N SER A 497 3.72 21.80 -3.82
CA SER A 497 3.60 22.72 -4.96
C SER A 497 2.17 22.86 -5.47
N TYR A 498 1.35 21.84 -5.28
CA TYR A 498 -0.05 21.84 -5.66
C TYR A 498 -0.94 21.56 -4.45
N GLN A 499 -2.20 21.99 -4.53
CA GLN A 499 -3.25 21.66 -3.58
C GLN A 499 -4.40 20.95 -4.29
N ALA A 500 -5.08 20.08 -3.55
CA ALA A 500 -6.30 19.41 -4.01
C ALA A 500 -7.37 20.47 -4.37
N THR A 501 -8.11 20.20 -5.45
CA THR A 501 -9.20 21.06 -5.91
C THR A 501 -10.26 20.22 -6.64
N ASP A 502 -11.30 20.84 -7.15
CA ASP A 502 -12.25 20.24 -8.08
C ASP A 502 -12.09 20.83 -9.51
N GLU A 503 -12.93 20.39 -10.44
CA GLU A 503 -12.90 20.88 -11.82
C GLU A 503 -13.14 22.41 -11.93
N ASN A 504 -13.73 23.02 -10.89
CA ASN A 504 -14.08 24.45 -10.82
C ASN A 504 -13.02 25.27 -10.05
N GLY A 505 -12.03 24.64 -9.44
CA GLY A 505 -10.98 25.33 -8.69
C GLY A 505 -11.32 25.62 -7.23
N SER A 506 -12.21 24.84 -6.59
CA SER A 506 -12.57 24.98 -5.16
C SER A 506 -11.35 24.86 -4.26
N ASP A 507 -11.30 25.65 -3.18
CA ASP A 507 -10.30 25.52 -2.12
C ASP A 507 -10.59 24.35 -1.16
N HIS A 508 -11.85 23.86 -1.14
CA HIS A 508 -12.32 22.79 -0.26
C HIS A 508 -13.10 21.76 -1.09
N PRO A 509 -12.41 20.92 -1.88
CA PRO A 509 -13.07 19.83 -2.59
C PRO A 509 -13.51 18.74 -1.63
N THR A 510 -14.57 18.01 -1.97
CA THR A 510 -14.86 16.70 -1.35
C THR A 510 -14.12 15.60 -2.10
N GLY A 511 -13.97 14.41 -1.52
CA GLY A 511 -13.35 13.28 -2.22
C GLY A 511 -13.97 13.00 -3.59
N ASP A 512 -15.30 12.97 -3.68
CA ASP A 512 -16.04 12.74 -4.94
C ASP A 512 -15.83 13.85 -6.01
N ASN A 513 -15.40 15.04 -5.60
CA ASN A 513 -15.11 16.15 -6.51
C ASN A 513 -13.61 16.27 -6.81
N PHE A 514 -12.74 15.89 -5.87
CA PHE A 514 -11.30 15.82 -6.05
C PHE A 514 -10.93 14.74 -7.07
N VAL A 515 -11.55 13.57 -6.94
CA VAL A 515 -11.42 12.45 -7.89
C VAL A 515 -12.76 12.29 -8.61
N ARG A 516 -12.81 12.68 -9.89
CA ARG A 516 -14.05 12.61 -10.67
C ARG A 516 -13.79 12.19 -12.12
N SER A 517 -14.53 11.21 -12.60
CA SER A 517 -14.45 10.73 -13.99
C SER A 517 -13.02 10.33 -14.39
N ASN A 518 -12.31 9.61 -13.51
CA ASN A 518 -10.93 9.20 -13.67
C ASN A 518 -9.92 10.36 -13.79
N ILE A 519 -10.26 11.53 -13.27
CA ILE A 519 -9.36 12.69 -13.20
C ILE A 519 -9.24 13.15 -11.75
N ILE A 520 -8.02 13.41 -11.33
CA ILE A 520 -7.68 13.98 -10.02
C ILE A 520 -7.22 15.41 -10.26
N TYR A 521 -7.84 16.37 -9.57
CA TYR A 521 -7.72 17.79 -9.88
C TYR A 521 -6.81 18.52 -8.89
N TYR A 522 -5.86 19.25 -9.39
CA TYR A 522 -4.99 20.12 -8.60
C TYR A 522 -4.94 21.52 -9.15
N LYS A 523 -4.68 22.47 -8.25
CA LYS A 523 -4.30 23.84 -8.60
C LYS A 523 -3.02 24.23 -7.87
N ALA A 524 -2.29 25.21 -8.41
CA ALA A 524 -1.06 25.70 -7.81
C ALA A 524 -1.28 26.18 -6.38
N ASN A 525 -0.46 25.71 -5.46
CA ASN A 525 -0.43 26.20 -4.10
C ASN A 525 0.27 27.57 -4.06
N LYS A 526 -0.48 28.64 -3.81
CA LYS A 526 0.05 30.02 -3.75
C LYS A 526 0.96 30.26 -2.54
N ASN A 527 0.90 29.39 -1.54
CA ASN A 527 1.71 29.45 -0.34
C ASN A 527 3.00 28.61 -0.46
N PHE A 528 3.20 27.89 -1.58
CA PHE A 528 4.40 27.10 -1.79
C PHE A 528 5.64 28.01 -1.85
N MET A 529 6.75 27.52 -1.33
CA MET A 529 7.99 28.30 -1.18
C MET A 529 8.63 28.74 -2.50
N PHE A 530 8.27 28.09 -3.64
CA PHE A 530 8.72 28.45 -4.97
C PHE A 530 7.54 28.85 -5.86
N ASN A 531 7.85 29.53 -6.96
CA ASN A 531 6.83 29.90 -7.94
C ASN A 531 6.41 28.69 -8.77
N VAL A 532 5.14 28.34 -8.73
CA VAL A 532 4.54 27.28 -9.56
C VAL A 532 4.16 27.88 -10.91
N LYS A 533 4.78 27.39 -12.01
CA LYS A 533 4.63 27.97 -13.33
C LYS A 533 3.29 27.68 -14.00
N THR A 534 2.67 26.54 -13.69
CA THR A 534 1.37 26.17 -14.28
C THR A 534 0.32 26.09 -13.20
N GLU A 535 -0.77 26.85 -13.36
CA GLU A 535 -1.86 26.99 -12.38
C GLU A 535 -2.63 25.70 -12.16
N LYS A 536 -2.86 24.90 -13.20
CA LYS A 536 -3.70 23.69 -13.13
C LYS A 536 -2.90 22.45 -13.49
N LEU A 537 -3.00 21.44 -12.64
CA LEU A 537 -2.46 20.10 -12.85
C LEU A 537 -3.59 19.08 -12.72
N GLN A 538 -3.57 18.06 -13.56
CA GLN A 538 -4.49 16.93 -13.48
C GLN A 538 -3.70 15.64 -13.53
N LEU A 539 -4.07 14.66 -12.72
CA LEU A 539 -3.67 13.28 -12.93
C LEU A 539 -4.87 12.56 -13.57
N GLN A 540 -4.66 11.99 -14.72
CA GLN A 540 -5.68 11.21 -15.40
C GLN A 540 -5.38 9.73 -15.26
N ILE A 541 -6.30 8.99 -14.68
CA ILE A 541 -6.21 7.53 -14.55
C ILE A 541 -6.37 6.94 -15.95
N VAL A 542 -5.34 6.24 -16.42
CA VAL A 542 -5.26 5.69 -17.78
C VAL A 542 -4.62 4.32 -17.72
N SER A 543 -5.27 3.31 -18.28
CA SER A 543 -4.65 2.00 -18.40
C SER A 543 -3.40 2.03 -19.28
N SER A 544 -2.39 1.24 -18.92
CA SER A 544 -1.12 1.16 -19.65
C SER A 544 -1.30 0.88 -21.17
N ALA A 545 -2.32 0.11 -21.54
CA ALA A 545 -2.66 -0.19 -22.93
C ALA A 545 -3.03 1.06 -23.74
N ASN A 546 -3.70 2.03 -23.12
CA ASN A 546 -4.21 3.22 -23.76
C ASN A 546 -3.27 4.43 -23.64
N ALA A 547 -2.22 4.34 -22.85
CA ALA A 547 -1.35 5.47 -22.48
C ALA A 547 -0.79 6.23 -23.71
N ILE A 548 -0.22 5.51 -24.68
CA ILE A 548 0.38 6.13 -25.86
C ILE A 548 -0.69 6.78 -26.75
N ASP A 549 -1.88 6.19 -26.88
CA ASP A 549 -2.99 6.78 -27.64
C ASP A 549 -3.48 8.08 -27.00
N LYS A 550 -3.57 8.13 -25.69
CA LYS A 550 -3.92 9.33 -24.92
C LYS A 550 -2.86 10.43 -25.05
N LEU A 551 -1.57 10.07 -25.08
CA LEU A 551 -0.49 11.01 -25.33
C LEU A 551 -0.55 11.59 -26.77
N VAL A 552 -0.79 10.74 -27.77
CA VAL A 552 -0.88 11.14 -29.18
C VAL A 552 -2.12 12.02 -29.43
N SER A 553 -3.25 11.70 -28.81
CA SER A 553 -4.46 12.52 -28.90
C SER A 553 -4.32 13.87 -28.19
N GLY A 554 -3.35 14.02 -27.28
CA GLY A 554 -3.14 15.21 -26.46
C GLY A 554 -4.09 15.28 -25.24
N GLU A 555 -4.73 14.18 -24.88
CA GLU A 555 -5.51 14.06 -23.65
C GLU A 555 -4.58 14.07 -22.43
N VAL A 556 -3.44 13.41 -22.49
CA VAL A 556 -2.37 13.50 -21.50
C VAL A 556 -1.09 14.08 -22.13
N ASP A 557 -0.23 14.70 -21.32
CA ASP A 557 1.01 15.33 -21.76
C ASP A 557 2.26 14.51 -21.40
N PHE A 558 2.12 13.65 -20.38
CA PHE A 558 3.19 12.81 -19.84
C PHE A 558 2.62 11.45 -19.45
N ILE A 559 3.33 10.38 -19.81
CA ILE A 559 2.95 9.01 -19.52
C ILE A 559 4.12 8.16 -19.03
N THR A 560 3.81 7.08 -18.32
CA THR A 560 4.74 6.03 -17.89
C THR A 560 4.32 4.66 -18.43
N PRO A 561 4.35 4.42 -19.76
CA PRO A 561 3.87 3.18 -20.33
C PRO A 561 4.81 2.01 -20.02
N GLN A 562 4.30 0.80 -20.11
CA GLN A 562 5.15 -0.40 -19.97
C GLN A 562 6.26 -0.40 -21.02
N PHE A 563 7.50 -0.75 -20.62
CA PHE A 563 8.67 -0.74 -21.49
C PHE A 563 8.72 -2.00 -22.38
N THR A 564 7.63 -2.25 -23.12
CA THR A 564 7.60 -3.31 -24.12
C THR A 564 8.33 -2.86 -25.40
N LYS A 565 8.78 -3.83 -26.19
CA LYS A 565 9.40 -3.55 -27.50
C LYS A 565 8.44 -2.77 -28.40
N ALA A 566 7.16 -3.17 -28.46
CA ALA A 566 6.15 -2.50 -29.27
C ALA A 566 5.96 -1.03 -28.87
N ASN A 567 5.85 -0.75 -27.58
CA ASN A 567 5.70 0.62 -27.06
C ASN A 567 6.93 1.48 -27.37
N SER A 568 8.13 0.95 -27.18
CA SER A 568 9.37 1.66 -27.44
C SER A 568 9.56 1.99 -28.92
N GLU A 569 9.29 1.05 -29.84
CA GLU A 569 9.32 1.26 -31.29
C GLU A 569 8.28 2.30 -31.72
N ARG A 570 7.05 2.18 -31.20
CA ARG A 570 5.96 3.13 -31.46
C ARG A 570 6.35 4.56 -31.05
N LEU A 571 6.83 4.75 -29.83
CA LEU A 571 7.27 6.07 -29.32
C LEU A 571 8.43 6.63 -30.13
N THR A 572 9.39 5.79 -30.54
CA THR A 572 10.50 6.20 -31.40
C THR A 572 9.99 6.74 -32.75
N GLY A 573 8.97 6.11 -33.33
CA GLY A 573 8.32 6.56 -34.57
C GLY A 573 7.59 7.91 -34.43
N LEU A 574 7.16 8.27 -33.21
CA LEU A 574 6.42 9.49 -32.89
C LEU A 574 7.32 10.71 -32.56
N LYS A 575 8.65 10.54 -32.57
CA LYS A 575 9.59 11.64 -32.27
C LYS A 575 9.39 12.84 -33.19
N LYS A 576 9.14 12.62 -34.47
CA LYS A 576 8.82 13.66 -35.46
C LYS A 576 7.59 14.51 -35.11
N ASP A 577 6.69 13.93 -34.35
CA ASP A 577 5.44 14.56 -33.90
C ASP A 577 5.60 15.32 -32.58
N GLY A 578 6.81 15.27 -31.99
CA GLY A 578 7.17 15.97 -30.75
C GLY A 578 7.05 15.10 -29.51
N ILE A 579 6.88 13.78 -29.66
CA ILE A 579 6.90 12.85 -28.53
C ILE A 579 8.36 12.46 -28.24
N GLU A 580 8.83 12.81 -27.03
CA GLU A 580 10.15 12.44 -26.53
C GLU A 580 10.02 11.33 -25.49
N LYS A 581 11.07 10.49 -25.35
CA LYS A 581 11.15 9.43 -24.35
C LYS A 581 12.41 9.53 -23.50
N LEU A 582 12.29 9.15 -22.24
CA LEU A 582 13.37 9.02 -21.26
C LEU A 582 13.26 7.66 -20.59
N ASP A 583 14.33 7.13 -20.05
CA ASP A 583 14.31 5.90 -19.25
C ASP A 583 15.35 5.90 -18.14
N SER A 584 15.07 5.19 -17.04
CA SER A 584 16.00 4.97 -15.95
C SER A 584 15.72 3.63 -15.26
N TRP A 585 16.75 2.97 -14.70
CA TRP A 585 16.56 1.81 -13.84
C TRP A 585 15.74 2.20 -12.61
N GLN A 586 14.78 1.35 -12.26
CA GLN A 586 14.00 1.51 -11.01
C GLN A 586 14.83 1.11 -9.79
N LEU A 587 14.54 1.71 -8.64
CA LEU A 587 15.03 1.23 -7.35
C LEU A 587 14.37 -0.09 -6.95
N GLY A 588 13.11 -0.30 -7.34
CA GLY A 588 12.33 -1.47 -7.02
C GLY A 588 12.61 -2.69 -7.91
N TYR A 589 11.97 -3.80 -7.58
CA TYR A 589 12.04 -5.05 -8.34
C TYR A 589 10.71 -5.82 -8.27
N GLY A 590 10.44 -6.65 -9.28
CA GLY A 590 9.27 -7.51 -9.34
C GLY A 590 9.54 -8.88 -8.69
N TYR A 591 8.56 -9.38 -7.96
CA TYR A 591 8.63 -10.64 -7.22
C TYR A 591 7.32 -11.42 -7.26
N ILE A 592 7.38 -12.69 -6.90
CA ILE A 592 6.23 -13.54 -6.61
C ILE A 592 6.25 -13.87 -5.12
N GLY A 593 5.12 -13.63 -4.44
CA GLY A 593 4.95 -13.95 -3.03
C GLY A 593 4.11 -15.19 -2.80
N VAL A 594 4.36 -15.90 -1.70
CA VAL A 594 3.58 -17.06 -1.22
C VAL A 594 3.31 -16.88 0.27
N ASN A 595 2.05 -16.85 0.66
CA ASN A 595 1.63 -16.68 2.04
C ASN A 595 1.76 -18.01 2.80
N ALA A 596 2.65 -18.06 3.78
CA ALA A 596 2.87 -19.26 4.60
C ALA A 596 1.67 -19.58 5.52
N GLY A 597 0.85 -18.61 5.87
CA GLY A 597 -0.40 -18.84 6.61
C GLY A 597 -1.48 -19.52 5.78
N LYS A 598 -1.53 -19.23 4.47
CA LYS A 598 -2.49 -19.84 3.51
C LYS A 598 -1.94 -21.11 2.87
N VAL A 599 -0.62 -21.21 2.72
CA VAL A 599 0.10 -22.38 2.22
C VAL A 599 1.09 -22.85 3.30
N PRO A 600 0.60 -23.47 4.38
CA PRO A 600 1.39 -23.67 5.59
C PRO A 600 2.57 -24.64 5.42
N ASN A 601 2.49 -25.59 4.52
CA ASN A 601 3.54 -26.58 4.31
C ASN A 601 4.70 -25.98 3.49
N LEU A 602 5.87 -25.84 4.11
CA LEU A 602 7.09 -25.31 3.47
C LEU A 602 7.44 -26.02 2.17
N ASN A 603 7.28 -27.35 2.12
CA ASN A 603 7.62 -28.11 0.92
C ASN A 603 6.58 -27.89 -0.21
N ILE A 604 5.32 -27.59 0.11
CA ILE A 604 4.33 -27.18 -0.90
C ILE A 604 4.73 -25.83 -1.49
N ARG A 605 5.17 -24.87 -0.67
CA ARG A 605 5.66 -23.58 -1.16
C ARG A 605 6.88 -23.74 -2.09
N LYS A 606 7.83 -24.59 -1.71
CA LYS A 606 9.00 -24.95 -2.56
C LYS A 606 8.60 -25.63 -3.86
N ALA A 607 7.59 -26.51 -3.83
CA ALA A 607 7.05 -27.14 -5.05
C ALA A 607 6.42 -26.11 -5.98
N ILE A 608 5.64 -25.15 -5.45
CA ILE A 608 5.05 -24.05 -6.23
C ILE A 608 6.16 -23.25 -6.92
N MET A 609 7.18 -22.81 -6.19
CA MET A 609 8.29 -22.03 -6.76
C MET A 609 9.10 -22.82 -7.80
N SER A 610 9.26 -24.13 -7.61
CA SER A 610 9.96 -25.01 -8.57
C SER A 610 9.27 -25.09 -9.96
N ALA A 611 7.98 -24.75 -10.03
CA ALA A 611 7.23 -24.69 -11.30
C ALA A 611 7.43 -23.38 -12.07
N MET A 612 8.08 -22.38 -11.48
CA MET A 612 8.13 -21.01 -12.00
C MET A 612 9.40 -20.73 -12.81
N GLU A 613 9.28 -20.59 -14.11
CA GLU A 613 10.33 -20.07 -15.00
C GLU A 613 10.28 -18.54 -15.03
N THR A 614 10.96 -17.90 -14.08
CA THR A 614 10.92 -16.43 -13.89
C THR A 614 11.43 -15.65 -15.11
N SER A 615 12.30 -16.23 -15.92
CA SER A 615 12.80 -15.63 -17.15
C SER A 615 11.71 -15.33 -18.20
N LEU A 616 10.57 -16.00 -18.15
CA LEU A 616 9.44 -15.71 -19.03
C LEU A 616 8.90 -14.29 -18.87
N ALA A 617 9.01 -13.70 -17.66
CA ALA A 617 8.63 -12.32 -17.42
C ALA A 617 9.45 -11.32 -18.23
N LEU A 618 10.70 -11.65 -18.59
CA LEU A 618 11.57 -10.77 -19.36
C LEU A 618 11.07 -10.55 -20.79
N SER A 619 10.39 -11.55 -21.37
CA SER A 619 9.85 -11.47 -22.73
C SER A 619 8.76 -10.40 -22.91
N TYR A 620 8.19 -9.93 -21.82
CA TYR A 620 7.21 -8.84 -21.79
C TYR A 620 7.83 -7.48 -22.15
N TYR A 621 9.09 -7.28 -21.81
CA TYR A 621 9.81 -6.02 -21.93
C TYR A 621 10.72 -5.95 -23.18
N GLU A 622 11.13 -4.74 -23.51
CA GLU A 622 12.17 -4.55 -24.53
C GLU A 622 13.52 -5.10 -24.02
N SER A 623 14.26 -5.75 -24.93
CA SER A 623 15.58 -6.31 -24.57
C SER A 623 16.54 -5.22 -24.07
N GLY A 624 17.24 -5.47 -22.96
CA GLY A 624 18.15 -4.52 -22.33
C GLY A 624 17.49 -3.52 -21.37
N THR A 625 16.14 -3.57 -21.24
CA THR A 625 15.41 -2.73 -20.27
C THR A 625 14.93 -3.48 -19.04
N VAL A 626 15.17 -4.77 -19.00
CA VAL A 626 14.83 -5.69 -17.92
C VAL A 626 15.93 -6.72 -17.74
N LYS A 627 16.09 -7.20 -16.53
CA LYS A 627 16.99 -8.33 -16.20
C LYS A 627 16.35 -9.22 -15.16
N ASN A 628 16.65 -10.52 -15.23
CA ASN A 628 16.27 -11.46 -14.19
C ASN A 628 17.14 -11.22 -12.93
N ILE A 629 16.55 -11.44 -11.75
CA ILE A 629 17.25 -11.33 -10.47
C ILE A 629 17.10 -12.62 -9.69
N SER A 630 18.11 -12.96 -8.91
CA SER A 630 18.16 -14.22 -8.14
C SER A 630 18.04 -13.99 -6.63
N TRP A 631 18.08 -12.73 -6.19
CA TRP A 631 18.05 -12.35 -4.78
C TRP A 631 16.95 -11.33 -4.53
N PRO A 632 16.29 -11.36 -3.35
CA PRO A 632 15.18 -10.45 -3.01
C PRO A 632 15.70 -9.05 -2.65
N MET A 633 16.35 -8.41 -3.61
CA MET A 633 16.88 -7.05 -3.51
C MET A 633 17.04 -6.43 -4.90
N SER A 634 16.96 -5.10 -4.96
CA SER A 634 17.23 -4.34 -6.17
C SER A 634 18.71 -4.44 -6.58
N THR A 635 18.97 -4.67 -7.85
CA THR A 635 20.36 -4.67 -8.38
C THR A 635 20.99 -3.26 -8.45
N VAL A 636 20.23 -2.21 -8.17
CA VAL A 636 20.75 -0.85 -7.99
C VAL A 636 21.33 -0.68 -6.59
N SER A 637 20.88 -1.53 -5.63
CA SER A 637 21.38 -1.50 -4.26
C SER A 637 22.86 -1.93 -4.20
N TRP A 638 23.64 -1.22 -3.41
CA TRP A 638 25.03 -1.59 -3.12
C TRP A 638 25.17 -2.95 -2.40
N ALA A 639 24.10 -3.41 -1.74
CA ALA A 639 24.09 -4.68 -1.01
C ALA A 639 23.65 -5.88 -1.87
N TYR A 640 23.25 -5.68 -3.12
CA TYR A 640 22.91 -6.80 -3.99
C TYR A 640 24.09 -7.76 -4.15
N PRO A 641 23.90 -9.08 -4.05
CA PRO A 641 24.96 -10.07 -4.17
C PRO A 641 25.46 -10.22 -5.60
N PHE A 642 26.48 -9.45 -5.95
CA PHE A 642 27.24 -9.63 -7.19
C PHE A 642 28.53 -10.38 -6.95
N GLU A 643 29.02 -11.09 -7.97
CA GLU A 643 30.39 -11.57 -8.03
C GLU A 643 31.36 -10.37 -8.06
N ASP A 644 32.65 -10.64 -8.01
CA ASP A 644 33.71 -9.62 -7.98
C ASP A 644 33.69 -8.67 -9.17
N ASP A 645 33.04 -9.05 -10.27
CA ASP A 645 32.88 -8.22 -11.47
C ASP A 645 31.84 -7.10 -11.28
N GLY A 646 31.04 -7.13 -10.20
CA GLY A 646 30.00 -6.17 -9.90
C GLY A 646 28.79 -6.22 -10.85
N ILE A 647 28.67 -7.22 -11.69
CA ILE A 647 27.66 -7.34 -12.76
C ILE A 647 26.95 -8.70 -12.68
N THR A 648 27.71 -9.78 -12.51
CA THR A 648 27.18 -11.13 -12.45
C THR A 648 26.57 -11.37 -11.08
N SER A 649 25.30 -11.76 -11.03
CA SER A 649 24.64 -12.14 -9.78
C SER A 649 25.28 -13.38 -9.19
N LYS A 650 25.57 -13.39 -7.88
CA LYS A 650 26.03 -14.59 -7.20
C LYS A 650 25.03 -15.72 -7.36
N TYR A 651 25.57 -16.94 -7.46
CA TYR A 651 24.73 -18.14 -7.54
C TYR A 651 23.90 -18.31 -6.29
N ASN A 652 22.61 -18.52 -6.48
CA ASN A 652 21.67 -18.84 -5.42
C ASN A 652 21.54 -20.37 -5.29
N SER A 653 21.91 -20.91 -4.13
CA SER A 653 21.92 -22.36 -3.87
C SER A 653 20.53 -22.97 -3.58
N HIS A 654 19.46 -22.15 -3.47
CA HIS A 654 18.10 -22.63 -3.25
C HIS A 654 17.55 -23.25 -4.55
N ASP A 655 17.61 -24.56 -4.68
CA ASP A 655 17.32 -25.25 -5.93
C ASP A 655 15.89 -25.02 -6.48
N TYR A 656 14.92 -24.78 -5.60
CA TYR A 656 13.53 -24.49 -5.97
C TYR A 656 13.32 -23.11 -6.59
N THR A 657 14.30 -22.20 -6.49
CA THR A 657 14.27 -20.90 -7.18
C THR A 657 14.97 -20.94 -8.54
N ASN A 658 15.70 -21.99 -8.86
CA ASN A 658 16.49 -22.12 -10.07
C ASN A 658 15.74 -22.94 -11.12
N TRP A 659 15.41 -22.34 -12.26
CA TRP A 659 14.83 -23.04 -13.39
C TRP A 659 15.92 -23.74 -14.23
N GLU A 660 15.83 -25.04 -14.37
CA GLU A 660 16.76 -25.89 -15.13
C GLU A 660 16.05 -26.69 -16.23
N GLY A 661 14.85 -26.24 -16.63
CA GLY A 661 14.02 -26.90 -17.60
C GLY A 661 12.87 -27.73 -17.02
N LEU A 662 11.91 -28.09 -17.86
CA LEU A 662 10.64 -28.70 -17.46
C LEU A 662 10.83 -30.04 -16.71
N ASP A 663 11.72 -30.91 -17.19
CA ASP A 663 11.94 -32.22 -16.57
C ASP A 663 12.51 -32.08 -15.14
N LYS A 664 13.47 -31.16 -14.97
CA LYS A 664 14.03 -30.87 -13.65
C LYS A 664 13.02 -30.18 -12.72
N ALA A 665 12.17 -29.30 -13.23
CA ALA A 665 11.08 -28.73 -12.47
C ALA A 665 10.11 -29.78 -11.95
N LYS A 666 9.67 -30.71 -12.81
CA LYS A 666 8.80 -31.86 -12.42
C LYS A 666 9.47 -32.79 -11.42
N GLU A 667 10.79 -33.04 -11.54
CA GLU A 667 11.56 -33.81 -10.56
C GLU A 667 11.57 -33.12 -9.16
N LYS A 668 11.86 -31.81 -9.13
CA LYS A 668 11.84 -31.00 -7.91
C LYS A 668 10.44 -30.97 -7.27
N ILE A 669 9.39 -30.71 -8.06
CA ILE A 669 8.00 -30.70 -7.60
C ILE A 669 7.64 -32.06 -6.98
N SER A 670 7.92 -33.17 -7.67
CA SER A 670 7.64 -34.52 -7.15
C SER A 670 8.34 -34.79 -5.83
N ARG A 671 9.61 -34.38 -5.71
CA ARG A 671 10.38 -34.52 -4.49
C ARG A 671 9.77 -33.69 -3.34
N TYR A 672 9.38 -32.45 -3.59
CA TYR A 672 8.78 -31.61 -2.58
C TYR A 672 7.37 -32.05 -2.19
N MET A 673 6.57 -32.58 -3.12
CA MET A 673 5.28 -33.23 -2.80
C MET A 673 5.50 -34.44 -1.87
N ALA A 674 6.48 -35.26 -2.14
CA ALA A 674 6.80 -36.41 -1.29
C ALA A 674 7.26 -35.96 0.13
N LEU A 675 8.10 -34.93 0.22
CA LEU A 675 8.51 -34.34 1.50
C LEU A 675 7.38 -33.67 2.26
N ALA A 676 6.38 -33.14 1.55
CA ALA A 676 5.16 -32.60 2.12
C ALA A 676 4.17 -33.67 2.58
N GLY A 677 4.35 -34.93 2.16
CA GLY A 677 3.44 -36.03 2.44
C GLY A 677 2.13 -35.97 1.63
N VAL A 678 2.10 -35.27 0.50
CA VAL A 678 0.90 -35.10 -0.35
C VAL A 678 1.03 -35.86 -1.66
N THR A 679 -0.14 -36.24 -2.23
CA THR A 679 -0.24 -36.90 -3.54
C THR A 679 -1.19 -36.13 -4.44
N ALA A 680 -1.19 -36.46 -5.72
CA ALA A 680 -2.09 -35.85 -6.71
C ALA A 680 -3.55 -35.85 -6.22
N GLY A 681 -4.22 -34.72 -6.32
CA GLY A 681 -5.60 -34.52 -5.88
C GLY A 681 -5.79 -34.20 -4.39
N ASP A 682 -4.72 -34.08 -3.60
CA ASP A 682 -4.80 -33.63 -2.21
C ASP A 682 -5.39 -32.22 -2.12
N SER A 683 -6.19 -31.97 -1.11
CA SER A 683 -6.86 -30.69 -0.89
C SER A 683 -5.87 -29.52 -0.68
N GLN A 684 -4.70 -29.78 -0.12
CA GLN A 684 -3.63 -28.78 0.05
C GLN A 684 -3.02 -28.30 -1.27
N LEU A 685 -3.29 -29.00 -2.37
CA LEU A 685 -2.81 -28.66 -3.73
C LEU A 685 -3.81 -27.79 -4.51
N LYS A 686 -4.86 -27.30 -3.87
CA LYS A 686 -5.80 -26.31 -4.45
C LYS A 686 -5.29 -24.90 -4.11
N ILE A 687 -4.74 -24.21 -5.11
CA ILE A 687 -4.03 -22.93 -4.92
C ILE A 687 -4.50 -21.91 -5.95
N LYS A 688 -4.65 -20.65 -5.49
CA LYS A 688 -4.94 -19.50 -6.36
C LYS A 688 -3.68 -18.68 -6.60
N PHE A 689 -3.39 -18.43 -7.86
CA PHE A 689 -2.35 -17.48 -8.30
C PHE A 689 -3.03 -16.17 -8.68
N THR A 690 -2.74 -15.10 -7.97
CA THR A 690 -3.39 -13.80 -8.15
C THR A 690 -2.45 -12.81 -8.84
N ILE A 691 -2.96 -12.15 -9.88
CA ILE A 691 -2.29 -11.06 -10.58
C ILE A 691 -3.06 -9.78 -10.28
N ALA A 692 -2.36 -8.72 -9.83
CA ALA A 692 -2.95 -7.42 -9.60
C ALA A 692 -3.32 -6.74 -10.93
N GLY A 693 -4.46 -6.03 -10.93
CA GLY A 693 -4.94 -5.25 -12.06
C GLY A 693 -6.11 -5.87 -12.79
N SER A 694 -6.54 -5.18 -13.84
CA SER A 694 -7.75 -5.49 -14.60
C SER A 694 -7.51 -6.46 -15.76
N SER A 695 -6.29 -6.57 -16.27
CA SER A 695 -5.95 -7.42 -17.40
C SER A 695 -4.86 -8.42 -17.04
N ILE A 696 -5.24 -9.70 -17.03
CA ILE A 696 -4.32 -10.79 -16.69
C ILE A 696 -3.15 -10.90 -17.69
N THR A 697 -3.39 -10.61 -18.96
CA THR A 697 -2.40 -10.77 -20.05
C THR A 697 -1.43 -9.61 -20.14
N GLU A 698 -1.75 -8.47 -19.54
CA GLU A 698 -0.91 -7.27 -19.53
C GLU A 698 0.09 -7.22 -18.37
N HIS A 699 0.13 -8.27 -17.56
CA HIS A 699 1.07 -8.35 -16.46
C HIS A 699 2.30 -9.18 -16.83
N PRO A 700 3.54 -8.71 -16.58
CA PRO A 700 4.76 -9.42 -16.97
C PRO A 700 4.88 -10.83 -16.40
N THR A 701 4.31 -11.07 -15.21
CA THR A 701 4.36 -12.37 -14.53
C THR A 701 3.29 -13.35 -15.03
N TYR A 702 2.36 -12.93 -15.89
CA TYR A 702 1.30 -13.83 -16.41
C TYR A 702 1.86 -15.06 -17.07
N SER A 703 2.87 -14.92 -17.93
CA SER A 703 3.49 -16.07 -18.62
C SER A 703 4.12 -17.06 -17.63
N VAL A 704 4.70 -16.56 -16.53
CA VAL A 704 5.25 -17.41 -15.46
C VAL A 704 4.13 -18.18 -14.75
N PHE A 705 3.05 -17.50 -14.35
CA PHE A 705 1.93 -18.14 -13.65
C PHE A 705 1.18 -19.11 -14.53
N LYS A 706 0.98 -18.77 -15.82
CA LYS A 706 0.33 -19.66 -16.79
C LYS A 706 1.11 -20.96 -16.92
N GLN A 707 2.40 -20.89 -17.22
CA GLN A 707 3.25 -22.09 -17.35
C GLN A 707 3.28 -22.89 -16.04
N ALA A 708 3.50 -22.23 -14.90
CA ALA A 708 3.55 -22.91 -13.61
C ALA A 708 2.23 -23.62 -13.29
N SER A 709 1.08 -22.97 -13.55
CA SER A 709 -0.23 -23.59 -13.34
C SER A 709 -0.47 -24.81 -14.25
N GLU A 710 -0.04 -24.75 -15.50
CA GLU A 710 -0.12 -25.87 -16.44
C GLU A 710 0.72 -27.06 -15.94
N ILE A 711 1.97 -26.82 -15.55
CA ILE A 711 2.87 -27.87 -15.00
C ILE A 711 2.28 -28.50 -13.74
N LEU A 712 1.82 -27.69 -12.79
CA LEU A 712 1.26 -28.18 -11.52
C LEU A 712 -0.04 -28.94 -11.75
N ASN A 713 -0.95 -28.45 -12.60
CA ASN A 713 -2.20 -29.12 -12.93
C ASN A 713 -1.96 -30.46 -13.65
N ASP A 714 -0.97 -30.56 -14.53
CA ASP A 714 -0.54 -31.81 -15.14
C ASP A 714 -0.05 -32.84 -14.10
N MET A 715 0.46 -32.37 -12.96
CA MET A 715 0.93 -33.20 -11.84
C MET A 715 -0.15 -33.45 -10.78
N GLY A 716 -1.42 -33.12 -11.06
CA GLY A 716 -2.57 -33.43 -10.22
C GLY A 716 -2.88 -32.37 -9.16
N TRP A 717 -2.39 -31.13 -9.33
CA TRP A 717 -2.81 -29.98 -8.56
C TRP A 717 -4.10 -29.39 -9.13
N ASN A 718 -4.68 -28.44 -8.40
CA ASN A 718 -5.79 -27.59 -8.87
C ASN A 718 -5.39 -26.12 -8.70
N VAL A 719 -4.64 -25.60 -9.65
CA VAL A 719 -4.15 -24.23 -9.65
C VAL A 719 -4.97 -23.37 -10.59
N GLU A 720 -5.52 -22.30 -10.06
CA GLU A 720 -6.26 -21.26 -10.81
C GLU A 720 -5.41 -19.99 -10.89
N VAL A 721 -5.34 -19.38 -12.08
CA VAL A 721 -4.71 -18.07 -12.29
C VAL A 721 -5.79 -17.03 -12.50
N LYS A 722 -5.82 -15.98 -11.65
CA LYS A 722 -6.89 -14.97 -11.61
C LYS A 722 -6.30 -13.56 -11.58
N ALA A 723 -6.89 -12.64 -12.34
CA ALA A 723 -6.67 -11.21 -12.16
C ALA A 723 -7.55 -10.69 -11.01
N ASP A 724 -7.04 -9.72 -10.25
CA ASP A 724 -7.77 -9.10 -9.15
C ASP A 724 -7.35 -7.63 -9.01
N SER A 725 -8.26 -6.70 -9.29
CA SER A 725 -8.00 -5.26 -9.17
C SER A 725 -7.82 -4.82 -7.72
N GLN A 726 -8.33 -5.60 -6.76
CA GLN A 726 -8.18 -5.37 -5.32
C GLN A 726 -7.05 -6.18 -4.68
N ALA A 727 -6.17 -6.76 -5.50
CA ALA A 727 -5.07 -7.59 -5.01
C ALA A 727 -4.20 -6.89 -3.96
N LEU A 728 -3.94 -5.57 -4.07
CA LEU A 728 -3.15 -4.83 -3.09
C LEU A 728 -3.84 -4.73 -1.73
N THR A 729 -5.14 -4.51 -1.69
CA THR A 729 -5.93 -4.50 -0.46
C THR A 729 -5.95 -5.89 0.19
N LYS A 730 -6.19 -6.93 -0.61
CA LYS A 730 -6.16 -8.33 -0.15
C LYS A 730 -4.75 -8.77 0.29
N LEU A 731 -3.71 -8.24 -0.33
CA LEU A 731 -2.32 -8.43 0.07
C LEU A 731 -2.06 -7.85 1.46
N ALA A 732 -2.50 -6.61 1.69
CA ALA A 732 -2.32 -5.90 2.96
C ALA A 732 -2.99 -6.61 4.15
N THR A 733 -4.05 -7.37 3.91
CA THR A 733 -4.74 -8.16 4.94
C THR A 733 -4.24 -9.60 5.07
N GLY A 734 -3.27 -10.03 4.24
CA GLY A 734 -2.77 -11.40 4.21
C GLY A 734 -3.76 -12.42 3.63
N SER A 735 -4.68 -11.97 2.75
CA SER A 735 -5.74 -12.83 2.21
C SER A 735 -5.34 -13.61 0.96
N LEU A 736 -4.25 -13.24 0.28
CA LEU A 736 -3.78 -13.92 -0.93
C LEU A 736 -2.95 -15.16 -0.60
N GLU A 737 -3.01 -16.17 -1.49
CA GLU A 737 -2.20 -17.40 -1.38
C GLU A 737 -0.86 -17.26 -2.10
N VAL A 738 -0.91 -17.01 -3.42
CA VAL A 738 0.24 -16.72 -4.28
C VAL A 738 -0.08 -15.51 -5.13
N TRP A 739 0.84 -14.56 -5.21
CA TRP A 739 0.62 -13.32 -5.95
C TRP A 739 1.89 -12.82 -6.65
N ALA A 740 1.72 -11.93 -7.61
CA ALA A 740 2.79 -11.18 -8.24
C ALA A 740 2.67 -9.70 -7.89
N ALA A 741 3.79 -9.09 -7.48
CA ALA A 741 3.87 -7.69 -7.12
C ALA A 741 5.27 -7.11 -7.39
N ALA A 742 5.46 -5.84 -7.07
CA ALA A 742 6.76 -5.19 -7.13
C ALA A 742 6.99 -4.31 -5.90
N TRP A 743 8.22 -4.27 -5.42
CA TRP A 743 8.66 -3.36 -4.36
C TRP A 743 9.10 -2.02 -4.94
N GLY A 744 8.78 -0.94 -4.23
CA GLY A 744 9.53 0.30 -4.31
C GLY A 744 10.64 0.25 -3.26
N SER A 745 11.90 0.04 -3.68
CA SER A 745 13.02 -0.06 -2.74
C SER A 745 13.51 1.31 -2.31
N THR A 746 14.02 1.40 -1.09
CA THR A 746 14.72 2.56 -0.54
C THR A 746 16.20 2.54 -0.93
N ILE A 747 16.88 3.67 -0.75
CA ILE A 747 18.32 3.83 -1.06
C ILE A 747 19.17 2.97 -0.13
N ASP A 748 18.90 3.03 1.18
CA ASP A 748 19.48 2.09 2.11
C ASP A 748 18.73 0.75 2.01
N PRO A 749 19.43 -0.39 1.88
CA PRO A 749 18.82 -1.70 1.69
C PRO A 749 18.27 -2.31 2.99
N ASP A 750 17.63 -1.51 3.82
CA ASP A 750 17.05 -1.97 5.07
C ASP A 750 15.92 -2.96 4.83
N MET A 751 16.05 -4.13 5.43
CA MET A 751 15.09 -5.22 5.30
C MET A 751 14.04 -5.27 6.43
N TYR A 752 14.08 -4.35 7.39
CA TYR A 752 13.25 -4.39 8.59
C TYR A 752 11.76 -4.38 8.28
N GLN A 753 11.31 -3.38 7.51
CA GLN A 753 9.87 -3.21 7.22
C GLN A 753 9.27 -4.47 6.58
N VAL A 754 10.01 -5.13 5.70
CA VAL A 754 9.50 -6.21 4.87
C VAL A 754 9.62 -7.58 5.55
N TYR A 755 10.67 -7.81 6.34
CA TYR A 755 11.00 -9.16 6.81
C TYR A 755 11.28 -9.29 8.30
N HIS A 756 11.30 -8.19 9.08
CA HIS A 756 11.56 -8.29 10.50
C HIS A 756 10.31 -8.74 11.26
N LYS A 757 10.46 -9.68 12.20
CA LYS A 757 9.33 -10.24 12.99
C LYS A 757 8.52 -9.20 13.75
N ASN A 758 9.13 -8.08 14.17
CA ASN A 758 8.50 -7.00 14.92
C ASN A 758 7.97 -5.87 14.04
N SER A 759 8.08 -6.01 12.72
CA SER A 759 7.43 -5.07 11.81
C SER A 759 5.92 -5.27 11.87
N SER A 760 5.17 -4.17 12.05
CA SER A 760 3.71 -4.17 11.93
C SER A 760 3.24 -3.73 10.54
N ALA A 761 4.16 -3.61 9.58
CA ALA A 761 3.82 -3.31 8.20
C ALA A 761 2.99 -4.45 7.57
N THR A 762 2.08 -4.08 6.67
CA THR A 762 1.20 -5.04 5.98
C THR A 762 1.96 -6.12 5.20
N SER A 763 3.20 -5.83 4.78
CA SER A 763 4.06 -6.81 4.10
C SER A 763 4.29 -8.08 4.91
N VAL A 764 4.47 -8.00 6.23
CA VAL A 764 4.69 -9.19 7.06
C VAL A 764 3.41 -10.03 7.22
N TYR A 765 2.24 -9.41 7.10
CA TYR A 765 0.97 -10.15 7.04
C TYR A 765 0.82 -10.93 5.74
N ALA A 766 1.28 -10.34 4.64
CA ALA A 766 1.29 -11.00 3.34
C ALA A 766 2.13 -12.29 3.35
N TRP A 767 3.27 -12.30 4.06
CA TRP A 767 4.09 -13.50 4.21
C TRP A 767 3.48 -14.56 5.12
N GLY A 768 2.45 -14.24 5.91
CA GLY A 768 1.86 -15.13 6.92
C GLY A 768 2.63 -15.14 8.24
N TYR A 769 3.39 -14.09 8.56
CA TYR A 769 4.17 -14.02 9.82
C TYR A 769 3.28 -14.10 11.06
N ARG A 770 2.06 -13.58 11.00
CA ARG A 770 1.10 -13.70 12.10
C ARG A 770 0.82 -15.15 12.47
N GLU A 771 0.53 -15.97 11.46
CA GLU A 771 0.24 -17.40 11.62
C GLU A 771 1.49 -18.16 12.06
N ILE A 772 2.65 -17.85 11.48
CA ILE A 772 3.93 -18.44 11.84
C ILE A 772 4.27 -18.17 13.31
N LEU A 773 4.21 -16.92 13.74
CA LEU A 773 4.64 -16.52 15.08
C LEU A 773 3.65 -16.94 16.17
N SER A 774 2.35 -17.01 15.87
CA SER A 774 1.32 -17.45 16.82
C SER A 774 1.28 -18.96 16.99
N ASN A 775 1.71 -19.76 16.00
CA ASN A 775 1.69 -21.23 16.06
C ASN A 775 3.08 -21.84 15.89
N GLN A 776 3.93 -21.64 16.91
CA GLN A 776 5.33 -22.10 16.89
C GLN A 776 5.49 -23.63 16.80
N SER A 777 4.49 -24.40 17.20
CA SER A 777 4.54 -25.86 17.09
C SER A 777 4.44 -26.33 15.64
N GLN A 778 3.55 -25.72 14.88
CA GLN A 778 3.35 -26.01 13.47
C GLN A 778 4.49 -25.46 12.61
N TYR A 779 4.95 -24.25 12.89
CA TYR A 779 5.94 -23.50 12.09
C TYR A 779 7.32 -23.44 12.76
N ARG A 780 7.76 -24.53 13.37
CA ARG A 780 9.00 -24.55 14.15
C ARG A 780 10.23 -24.11 13.34
N THR A 781 10.33 -24.58 12.10
CA THR A 781 11.45 -24.24 11.22
C THR A 781 11.41 -22.78 10.81
N GLU A 782 10.25 -22.29 10.37
CA GLU A 782 10.05 -20.91 9.96
C GLU A 782 10.30 -19.94 11.11
N ASN A 783 9.85 -20.28 12.33
CA ASN A 783 10.13 -19.45 13.51
C ASN A 783 11.64 -19.33 13.79
N GLN A 784 12.40 -20.40 13.65
CA GLN A 784 13.86 -20.35 13.80
C GLN A 784 14.52 -19.47 12.74
N ILE A 785 14.07 -19.59 11.48
CA ILE A 785 14.57 -18.79 10.36
C ILE A 785 14.24 -17.30 10.59
N ILE A 786 13.00 -16.97 10.93
CA ILE A 786 12.56 -15.58 11.15
C ILE A 786 13.33 -14.92 12.31
N ASN A 787 13.60 -15.66 13.38
CA ASN A 787 14.40 -15.13 14.49
C ASN A 787 15.82 -14.80 14.04
N LYS A 788 16.45 -15.70 13.30
CA LYS A 788 17.81 -15.49 12.77
C LYS A 788 17.89 -14.35 11.76
N LEU A 789 16.92 -14.30 10.86
CA LEU A 789 16.74 -13.20 9.90
C LEU A 789 16.61 -11.85 10.63
N SER A 790 15.78 -11.79 11.68
CA SER A 790 15.57 -10.57 12.44
C SER A 790 16.82 -10.11 13.20
N GLU A 791 17.59 -11.06 13.79
CA GLU A 791 18.90 -10.76 14.40
C GLU A 791 19.86 -10.11 13.40
N LEU A 792 20.00 -10.68 12.20
CA LEU A 792 20.89 -10.14 11.16
C LEU A 792 20.44 -8.75 10.67
N ILE A 793 19.13 -8.52 10.57
CA ILE A 793 18.59 -7.20 10.21
C ILE A 793 18.97 -6.17 11.28
N ASP A 794 18.80 -6.50 12.57
CA ASP A 794 19.15 -5.61 13.67
C ASP A 794 20.67 -5.33 13.72
N ASP A 795 21.50 -6.35 13.54
CA ASP A 795 22.94 -6.20 13.49
C ASP A 795 23.39 -5.30 12.33
N ALA A 796 22.82 -5.52 11.12
CA ALA A 796 23.13 -4.71 9.94
C ALA A 796 22.70 -3.22 10.10
N ARG A 797 21.68 -2.96 10.92
CA ARG A 797 21.20 -1.61 11.24
C ARG A 797 22.06 -0.91 12.29
N SER A 798 22.87 -1.62 13.04
CA SER A 798 23.66 -1.10 14.16
C SER A 798 25.10 -0.77 13.81
N ILE A 799 25.54 -0.99 12.59
CA ILE A 799 26.93 -0.76 12.15
C ILE A 799 26.99 0.12 10.88
N THR A 800 28.10 0.86 10.73
CA THR A 800 28.34 1.75 9.57
C THR A 800 29.20 1.12 8.48
N ASP A 801 29.96 0.06 8.79
CA ASP A 801 30.83 -0.59 7.80
C ASP A 801 30.01 -1.26 6.71
N GLN A 802 29.97 -0.64 5.53
CA GLN A 802 29.18 -1.09 4.39
C GLN A 802 29.51 -2.52 3.93
N LYS A 803 30.77 -2.92 4.05
CA LYS A 803 31.19 -4.27 3.66
C LYS A 803 30.61 -5.35 4.59
N SER A 804 30.64 -5.10 5.89
CA SER A 804 30.04 -5.98 6.89
C SER A 804 28.52 -6.03 6.78
N ARG A 805 27.90 -4.86 6.58
CA ARG A 805 26.45 -4.77 6.31
C ARG A 805 26.04 -5.57 5.08
N LYS A 806 26.83 -5.47 3.98
CA LYS A 806 26.57 -6.24 2.76
C LYS A 806 26.58 -7.74 3.01
N ALA A 807 27.55 -8.24 3.78
CA ALA A 807 27.62 -9.67 4.13
C ALA A 807 26.40 -10.12 4.96
N MET A 808 25.97 -9.30 5.94
CA MET A 808 24.78 -9.59 6.73
C MET A 808 23.50 -9.59 5.89
N TYR A 809 23.33 -8.64 4.98
CA TYR A 809 22.17 -8.63 4.07
C TYR A 809 22.19 -9.80 3.09
N GLU A 810 23.36 -10.22 2.62
CA GLU A 810 23.48 -11.41 1.77
C GLU A 810 23.03 -12.67 2.51
N GLU A 811 23.43 -12.85 3.77
CA GLU A 811 22.97 -13.94 4.63
C GLU A 811 21.46 -13.82 4.93
N ALA A 812 20.97 -12.63 5.26
CA ALA A 812 19.55 -12.37 5.52
C ALA A 812 18.66 -12.70 4.33
N MET A 813 19.08 -12.34 3.11
CA MET A 813 18.36 -12.72 1.88
C MET A 813 18.30 -14.24 1.70
N GLY A 814 19.34 -14.98 2.10
CA GLY A 814 19.33 -16.44 2.14
C GLY A 814 18.20 -16.96 3.03
N TYR A 815 18.02 -16.41 4.21
CA TYR A 815 16.91 -16.79 5.10
C TYR A 815 15.53 -16.42 4.55
N VAL A 816 15.38 -15.30 3.84
CA VAL A 816 14.12 -15.00 3.13
C VAL A 816 13.78 -16.10 2.12
N LEU A 817 14.78 -16.54 1.36
CA LEU A 817 14.60 -17.66 0.43
C LEU A 817 14.29 -18.96 1.19
N ASP A 818 14.98 -19.29 2.30
CA ASP A 818 14.69 -20.49 3.10
C ASP A 818 13.23 -20.58 3.56
N LEU A 819 12.57 -19.45 3.83
CA LEU A 819 11.14 -19.39 4.16
C LEU A 819 10.24 -19.75 2.98
N ALA A 820 10.74 -19.68 1.75
CA ALA A 820 9.98 -19.86 0.52
C ALA A 820 8.68 -19.03 0.51
N VAL A 821 8.78 -17.76 0.90
CA VAL A 821 7.66 -16.79 0.88
C VAL A 821 7.81 -15.77 -0.24
N GLU A 822 9.03 -15.56 -0.74
CA GLU A 822 9.31 -14.67 -1.85
C GLU A 822 10.22 -15.31 -2.89
N MET A 823 9.87 -15.14 -4.16
CA MET A 823 10.69 -15.51 -5.32
C MET A 823 10.98 -14.23 -6.12
N PRO A 824 12.26 -13.79 -6.16
CA PRO A 824 12.67 -12.66 -6.99
C PRO A 824 12.47 -13.00 -8.48
N VAL A 825 12.00 -12.03 -9.27
CA VAL A 825 11.69 -12.27 -10.69
C VAL A 825 12.53 -11.37 -11.59
N TYR A 826 12.31 -10.05 -11.53
CA TYR A 826 12.97 -9.14 -12.45
C TYR A 826 13.22 -7.76 -11.84
N GLN A 827 14.18 -7.06 -12.42
CA GLN A 827 14.33 -5.63 -12.30
C GLN A 827 14.24 -4.98 -13.68
N ARG A 828 13.54 -3.84 -13.76
CA ARG A 828 13.27 -3.18 -15.02
C ARG A 828 13.63 -1.69 -14.99
N LYS A 829 13.71 -1.09 -16.16
CA LYS A 829 13.69 0.36 -16.32
C LYS A 829 12.25 0.87 -16.36
N THR A 830 12.06 2.09 -15.91
CA THR A 830 10.86 2.87 -16.22
C THR A 830 11.05 3.58 -17.54
N LEU A 831 10.02 3.53 -18.39
CA LEU A 831 9.92 4.30 -19.62
C LEU A 831 9.02 5.51 -19.35
N TYR A 832 9.50 6.69 -19.66
CA TYR A 832 8.75 7.94 -19.64
C TYR A 832 8.58 8.45 -21.06
N ALA A 833 7.42 9.00 -21.39
CA ALA A 833 7.21 9.69 -22.64
C ALA A 833 6.36 10.95 -22.43
N TYR A 834 6.67 12.00 -23.16
CA TYR A 834 5.96 13.27 -23.05
C TYR A 834 5.88 14.01 -24.38
N ASN A 835 4.89 14.91 -24.47
CA ASN A 835 4.69 15.74 -25.63
C ASN A 835 5.46 17.07 -25.45
N SER A 836 6.63 17.17 -26.09
CA SER A 836 7.51 18.36 -26.02
C SER A 836 6.91 19.60 -26.69
N LYS A 837 5.81 19.45 -27.46
CA LYS A 837 5.03 20.57 -28.01
C LYS A 837 3.95 21.04 -27.06
N ALA A 838 3.64 20.28 -26.01
CA ALA A 838 2.63 20.61 -25.00
C ALA A 838 3.25 21.12 -23.70
N ILE A 839 4.32 20.45 -23.22
CA ILE A 839 4.98 20.78 -21.94
C ILE A 839 6.49 20.89 -22.08
N THR A 840 7.09 21.68 -21.20
CA THR A 840 8.55 21.87 -21.08
C THR A 840 8.95 22.04 -19.62
N GLY A 841 10.24 21.98 -19.32
CA GLY A 841 10.77 22.15 -17.95
C GLY A 841 11.00 20.83 -17.21
N LEU A 842 10.81 19.67 -17.86
CA LEU A 842 11.11 18.38 -17.24
C LEU A 842 12.62 18.19 -17.05
N ASN A 843 12.99 17.44 -16.01
CA ASN A 843 14.35 16.95 -15.86
C ASN A 843 14.62 15.85 -16.91
N SER A 844 15.57 16.09 -17.81
CA SER A 844 16.00 15.11 -18.82
C SER A 844 17.23 14.28 -18.39
N ASN A 845 17.92 14.68 -17.33
CA ASN A 845 19.11 13.99 -16.80
C ASN A 845 18.71 13.10 -15.62
N ILE A 846 17.98 12.05 -15.90
CA ILE A 846 17.43 11.14 -14.89
C ILE A 846 18.35 9.95 -14.63
N ASN A 847 18.29 9.45 -13.41
CA ASN A 847 18.96 8.26 -12.93
C ASN A 847 18.03 7.52 -11.93
N PRO A 848 18.43 6.40 -11.28
CA PRO A 848 17.55 5.68 -10.35
C PRO A 848 17.04 6.50 -9.16
N TYR A 849 17.68 7.62 -8.83
CA TYR A 849 17.33 8.49 -7.69
C TYR A 849 16.56 9.75 -8.08
N THR A 850 16.38 10.01 -9.37
CA THR A 850 15.74 11.23 -9.89
C THR A 850 14.60 10.90 -10.85
N SER A 851 13.67 11.84 -10.99
CA SER A 851 12.48 11.71 -11.85
C SER A 851 12.42 12.86 -12.86
N PRO A 852 11.79 12.65 -14.03
CA PRO A 852 11.47 13.76 -14.93
C PRO A 852 10.60 14.83 -14.28
N LEU A 853 9.81 14.47 -13.27
CA LEU A 853 8.84 15.33 -12.58
C LEU A 853 9.36 15.87 -11.22
N GLU A 854 10.63 15.65 -10.85
CA GLU A 854 11.16 16.03 -9.53
C GLU A 854 10.98 17.52 -9.17
N LYS A 855 10.90 18.38 -10.20
CA LYS A 855 10.59 19.81 -10.05
C LYS A 855 9.28 20.17 -10.75
N ILE A 856 8.21 19.50 -10.37
CA ILE A 856 6.89 19.63 -11.01
C ILE A 856 6.41 21.09 -11.08
N TRP A 857 6.82 21.94 -10.12
CA TRP A 857 6.50 23.37 -10.11
C TRP A 857 7.20 24.19 -11.22
N GLU A 858 8.26 23.66 -11.84
CA GLU A 858 8.98 24.29 -12.95
C GLU A 858 8.42 23.89 -14.31
N ILE A 859 7.54 22.90 -14.39
CA ILE A 859 6.95 22.45 -15.64
C ILE A 859 5.89 23.44 -16.09
N GLU A 860 5.94 23.80 -17.38
CA GLU A 860 5.03 24.76 -17.96
C GLU A 860 4.47 24.31 -19.32
N LEU A 861 3.28 24.82 -19.64
CA LEU A 861 2.67 24.61 -20.94
C LEU A 861 3.44 25.41 -22.01
N VAL A 862 3.73 24.77 -23.13
CA VAL A 862 4.30 25.44 -24.30
C VAL A 862 3.26 26.40 -24.88
N LYS A 863 3.64 27.69 -25.05
CA LYS A 863 2.74 28.78 -25.48
C LYS A 863 2.46 28.75 -26.99
#